data_623dae018cd00cef094ce710636d2302
#
_entry.id   623dae018cd00cef094ce710636d2302
#
_cell.length_a   1.000
_cell.length_b   1.000
_cell.length_c   1.000
_cell.angle_alpha   90.00
_cell.angle_beta   90.00
_cell.angle_gamma   90.00
#
_symmetry.space_group_name_H-M   'P 1'
#
loop_
_entity.id
_entity.type
_entity.pdbx_description
1 polymer ?
#
loop_
_entity_poly.entity_id
_entity_poly.type
_entity_poly.pdbx_seq_one_letter_code
_entity_poly.pdbx_strand_id
1 'polypeptide(L)'
;MKQVIIIILILIASTTVLCYCPKDKIHGIKKCSYRIECIETIKDIRLDNECTGAANFDIKIDVTLRNATDSFNLKADTDFLSMITTLRMFGNWPRTDLPFLDSMHRLRNVYLTYSNMQKINDSPFRNLINLESIDLSHNSLSEIEEIFQFDIRPFKMRKLSLAFNLIEEVPGYTFEALTSLQELDLSHNLIKELSEEPFCNLTNLVVLRLNNNNILYLNGAMNNLTNLQHLYLRHNQIENIDMESLKTINHLQTFDISNNKIEILQPIIFSRHWDHFDDGSIFRIILSENQIVLLHNATDFYDRFKKKLLKNEVQLITQLDLSKNSISHIEYNAFHSIGRLASLDLSNNKLLSFNVNSEDLMYVKYLNLSCNSLNSLYYESFSLMHNLQNLDLSHNLMDYFPDQSLSNTYRLKNLNVTYNYIEEIHNLRITFHSEGGVLDLSNNGLSTIYIPVDEALGLTELILSSNNISDAYLIRLADQRNLTKLDMSKNFIQELDESSLQLPNSIVCLDLSFNDIRVIGPSAFHRVNQLKTLRLSHNRIKSIEFGVFRGLTELLNLDLSYNEIELLDSKVFMDLKFLSVLSLRHNGLNFIDRDSWLTHKYNLKVYLDDNQLSCDWLAKALSDFNNGYSKMYPTVLVSTISGHSIEGIPCKQEVGFISDPQAKYMIDERLLITSQKILKAVQDQTSFLNKFVLRSYRHGADPDLVK
;
A
#
# COMPACT_ATOMS: atom_id res chain seq x y z
N MET A 1 -19.78 -11.58 9.00
CA MET A 1 -20.14 -11.82 7.59
C MET A 1 -19.32 -12.94 6.91
N LYS A 2 -18.04 -13.16 7.19
CA LYS A 2 -17.26 -14.30 6.61
C LYS A 2 -17.70 -15.68 7.10
N GLN A 3 -18.20 -15.83 8.32
CA GLN A 3 -18.70 -17.12 8.85
C GLN A 3 -20.09 -17.52 8.34
N VAL A 4 -20.90 -16.56 7.87
CA VAL A 4 -22.23 -16.84 7.33
C VAL A 4 -22.16 -17.34 5.88
N ILE A 5 -21.14 -16.95 5.13
CA ILE A 5 -20.93 -17.41 3.73
C ILE A 5 -20.43 -18.87 3.70
N ILE A 6 -19.66 -19.31 4.70
CA ILE A 6 -19.18 -20.69 4.80
C ILE A 6 -20.34 -21.65 5.16
N ILE A 7 -21.31 -21.22 5.96
CA ILE A 7 -22.47 -22.04 6.34
C ILE A 7 -23.46 -22.18 5.17
N ILE A 8 -23.59 -21.20 4.29
CA ILE A 8 -24.47 -21.28 3.10
C ILE A 8 -23.87 -22.20 2.03
N LEU A 9 -22.55 -22.31 1.93
CA LEU A 9 -21.89 -23.26 1.01
C LEU A 9 -21.94 -24.71 1.49
N ILE A 10 -22.11 -24.96 2.79
CA ILE A 10 -22.23 -26.31 3.39
C ILE A 10 -23.67 -26.84 3.29
N LEU A 11 -24.69 -25.97 3.19
CA LEU A 11 -26.10 -26.39 3.13
C LEU A 11 -26.61 -26.76 1.72
N ILE A 12 -25.81 -26.60 0.68
CA ILE A 12 -26.16 -27.00 -0.70
C ILE A 12 -25.66 -28.41 -1.06
N ALA A 13 -24.94 -29.08 -0.17
CA ALA A 13 -24.25 -30.35 -0.42
C ALA A 13 -25.00 -31.61 0.01
N SER A 14 -26.34 -31.60 0.16
CA SER A 14 -27.11 -32.81 0.51
C SER A 14 -28.26 -33.06 -0.45
N THR A 15 -27.92 -33.34 -1.71
CA THR A 15 -28.80 -34.10 -2.60
C THR A 15 -27.92 -35.02 -3.43
N THR A 16 -28.05 -36.34 -3.17
CA THR A 16 -27.44 -37.40 -3.97
C THR A 16 -27.94 -37.33 -5.42
N VAL A 17 -27.15 -36.69 -6.28
CA VAL A 17 -27.35 -36.75 -7.73
C VAL A 17 -26.24 -37.63 -8.29
N LEU A 18 -26.61 -38.74 -8.90
CA LEU A 18 -25.75 -39.58 -9.72
C LEU A 18 -25.11 -38.71 -10.81
N CYS A 19 -23.84 -38.35 -10.67
CA CYS A 19 -23.16 -37.45 -11.57
C CYS A 19 -22.43 -38.22 -12.66
N TYR A 20 -22.96 -38.11 -13.83
CA TYR A 20 -22.39 -38.44 -15.14
C TYR A 20 -21.57 -37.23 -15.61
N CYS A 21 -20.40 -37.48 -16.24
CA CYS A 21 -19.63 -36.37 -16.86
C CYS A 21 -20.29 -36.04 -18.21
N PRO A 22 -20.98 -34.88 -18.29
CA PRO A 22 -21.68 -34.56 -19.56
C PRO A 22 -20.65 -34.22 -20.63
N LYS A 23 -20.94 -34.63 -21.89
CA LYS A 23 -20.08 -34.37 -23.04
C LYS A 23 -19.75 -32.91 -23.31
N ASP A 24 -20.60 -32.00 -22.86
CA ASP A 24 -20.43 -30.55 -22.90
C ASP A 24 -19.35 -30.00 -21.96
N LYS A 25 -18.85 -30.81 -21.04
CA LYS A 25 -17.72 -30.48 -20.12
C LYS A 25 -16.35 -30.90 -20.66
N ILE A 26 -16.29 -31.37 -21.89
CA ILE A 26 -15.03 -31.72 -22.59
C ILE A 26 -14.70 -30.58 -23.56
N HIS A 27 -13.67 -29.82 -23.27
CA HIS A 27 -13.26 -28.67 -24.08
C HIS A 27 -11.93 -28.95 -24.79
N GLY A 28 -11.93 -28.98 -26.11
CA GLY A 28 -10.71 -28.94 -26.91
C GLY A 28 -10.12 -27.52 -26.90
N ILE A 29 -8.94 -27.32 -26.30
CA ILE A 29 -8.27 -26.02 -26.21
C ILE A 29 -7.33 -25.78 -27.39
N LYS A 30 -6.68 -26.85 -27.85
CA LYS A 30 -5.79 -26.92 -29.02
C LYS A 30 -5.90 -28.34 -29.61
N LYS A 31 -5.39 -28.56 -30.83
CA LYS A 31 -5.33 -29.91 -31.38
C LYS A 31 -4.65 -30.86 -30.37
N CYS A 32 -5.35 -31.92 -29.96
CA CYS A 32 -4.91 -32.89 -28.95
C CYS A 32 -4.60 -32.35 -27.54
N SER A 33 -5.26 -31.25 -27.13
CA SER A 33 -5.25 -30.74 -25.78
C SER A 33 -6.68 -30.65 -25.24
N TYR A 34 -7.00 -31.34 -24.15
CA TYR A 34 -8.36 -31.48 -23.60
C TYR A 34 -8.39 -31.04 -22.15
N ARG A 35 -9.43 -30.32 -21.78
CA ARG A 35 -9.78 -30.03 -20.40
C ARG A 35 -11.06 -30.76 -20.06
N ILE A 36 -11.06 -31.56 -19.01
CA ILE A 36 -12.18 -32.39 -18.57
C ILE A 36 -12.55 -32.01 -17.17
N GLU A 37 -13.76 -31.56 -16.95
CA GLU A 37 -14.30 -31.21 -15.63
C GLU A 37 -15.46 -32.12 -15.28
N CYS A 38 -15.27 -33.00 -14.30
CA CYS A 38 -16.28 -33.95 -13.83
C CYS A 38 -16.59 -33.72 -12.35
N ILE A 39 -17.81 -34.10 -11.90
CA ILE A 39 -18.21 -33.89 -10.50
C ILE A 39 -17.77 -35.08 -9.63
N GLU A 40 -17.90 -36.33 -10.08
CA GLU A 40 -17.58 -37.50 -9.25
C GLU A 40 -16.77 -38.62 -9.93
N THR A 41 -17.01 -38.92 -11.19
CA THR A 41 -16.33 -40.06 -11.84
C THR A 41 -15.98 -39.78 -13.28
N ILE A 42 -14.90 -40.42 -13.79
CA ILE A 42 -14.56 -40.45 -15.19
C ILE A 42 -14.98 -41.82 -15.72
N LYS A 43 -16.08 -41.88 -16.46
CA LYS A 43 -16.51 -43.09 -17.18
C LYS A 43 -16.76 -42.76 -18.64
N ASP A 44 -16.38 -43.67 -19.53
CA ASP A 44 -16.74 -43.64 -20.96
C ASP A 44 -16.29 -42.41 -21.76
N ILE A 45 -15.13 -41.81 -21.40
CA ILE A 45 -14.54 -40.75 -22.19
C ILE A 45 -13.80 -41.41 -23.39
N ARG A 46 -14.25 -41.08 -24.59
CA ARG A 46 -13.54 -41.45 -25.84
C ARG A 46 -12.91 -40.20 -26.45
N LEU A 47 -11.60 -40.23 -26.69
CA LEU A 47 -10.88 -39.18 -27.38
C LEU A 47 -11.03 -39.36 -28.90
N ASP A 48 -10.91 -38.27 -29.67
CA ASP A 48 -10.96 -38.33 -31.14
C ASP A 48 -9.85 -39.26 -31.70
N ASN A 49 -10.21 -40.12 -32.64
CA ASN A 49 -9.30 -41.11 -33.23
C ASN A 49 -8.04 -40.49 -33.86
N GLU A 50 -8.07 -39.21 -34.27
CA GLU A 50 -6.90 -38.52 -34.82
C GLU A 50 -5.79 -38.28 -33.79
N CYS A 51 -6.12 -38.26 -32.47
CA CYS A 51 -5.15 -38.06 -31.40
C CYS A 51 -4.58 -39.40 -30.88
N THR A 52 -5.25 -40.51 -31.07
CA THR A 52 -4.83 -41.83 -30.56
C THR A 52 -3.77 -42.54 -31.40
N GLY A 53 -3.58 -42.12 -32.66
CA GLY A 53 -2.68 -42.78 -33.63
C GLY A 53 -1.26 -42.23 -33.77
N ALA A 54 -0.93 -41.14 -33.06
CA ALA A 54 0.35 -40.45 -33.23
C ALA A 54 1.31 -40.72 -32.07
N ALA A 55 2.25 -41.63 -32.29
CA ALA A 55 3.25 -42.03 -31.28
C ALA A 55 4.17 -40.91 -30.73
N ASN A 56 4.06 -39.67 -31.22
CA ASN A 56 4.97 -38.55 -30.89
C ASN A 56 4.30 -37.22 -30.56
N PHE A 57 3.01 -37.15 -30.22
CA PHE A 57 2.37 -35.89 -29.87
C PHE A 57 2.26 -35.73 -28.35
N ASP A 58 2.61 -34.55 -27.84
CA ASP A 58 2.34 -34.12 -26.48
C ASP A 58 0.81 -33.93 -26.27
N ILE A 59 0.09 -35.02 -26.10
CA ILE A 59 -1.31 -34.99 -25.72
C ILE A 59 -1.36 -34.44 -24.28
N LYS A 60 -2.00 -33.29 -24.08
CA LYS A 60 -2.22 -32.72 -22.76
C LYS A 60 -3.65 -32.97 -22.34
N ILE A 61 -3.85 -33.74 -21.29
CA ILE A 61 -5.16 -34.01 -20.72
C ILE A 61 -5.15 -33.44 -19.29
N ASP A 62 -5.93 -32.39 -19.08
CA ASP A 62 -6.16 -31.80 -17.78
C ASP A 62 -7.49 -32.30 -17.22
N VAL A 63 -7.46 -33.01 -16.12
CA VAL A 63 -8.65 -33.56 -15.44
C VAL A 63 -8.89 -32.81 -14.16
N THR A 64 -10.10 -32.33 -13.97
CA THR A 64 -10.56 -31.70 -12.71
C THR A 64 -11.74 -32.49 -12.16
N LEU A 65 -11.63 -33.01 -10.95
CA LEU A 65 -12.68 -33.72 -10.23
C LEU A 65 -13.13 -32.86 -9.04
N ARG A 66 -14.43 -32.62 -8.92
CA ARG A 66 -15.02 -31.89 -7.81
C ARG A 66 -15.89 -32.83 -6.98
N ASN A 67 -15.82 -32.71 -5.64
CA ASN A 67 -16.57 -33.57 -4.70
C ASN A 67 -16.21 -35.07 -4.83
N ALA A 68 -14.94 -35.40 -5.07
CA ALA A 68 -14.47 -36.78 -4.96
C ALA A 68 -14.78 -37.31 -3.54
N THR A 69 -15.41 -38.50 -3.48
CA THR A 69 -15.80 -39.17 -2.24
C THR A 69 -15.11 -40.53 -2.10
N ASP A 70 -15.18 -41.15 -0.93
CA ASP A 70 -14.60 -42.48 -0.64
C ASP A 70 -15.03 -43.59 -1.60
N SER A 71 -16.18 -43.44 -2.26
CA SER A 71 -16.67 -44.40 -3.26
C SER A 71 -16.02 -44.23 -4.64
N PHE A 72 -15.11 -43.29 -4.78
CA PHE A 72 -14.40 -43.00 -6.03
C PHE A 72 -13.49 -44.20 -6.37
N ASN A 73 -13.91 -44.99 -7.33
CA ASN A 73 -13.12 -46.07 -7.90
C ASN A 73 -12.86 -45.74 -9.36
N LEU A 74 -11.65 -45.27 -9.65
CA LEU A 74 -11.20 -45.01 -11.03
C LEU A 74 -11.01 -46.36 -11.78
N LYS A 75 -12.12 -47.01 -12.10
CA LYS A 75 -12.13 -48.07 -13.11
C LYS A 75 -12.20 -47.44 -14.50
N ALA A 76 -11.27 -46.56 -14.79
CA ALA A 76 -11.09 -46.04 -16.12
C ALA A 76 -10.15 -47.02 -16.89
N ASP A 77 -10.25 -46.97 -18.21
CA ASP A 77 -9.34 -47.67 -19.10
C ASP A 77 -7.90 -47.24 -18.73
N THR A 78 -7.02 -48.21 -18.48
CA THR A 78 -5.61 -47.97 -18.12
C THR A 78 -4.90 -47.14 -19.19
N ASP A 79 -5.31 -47.27 -20.43
CA ASP A 79 -4.75 -46.50 -21.56
C ASP A 79 -5.09 -45.01 -21.43
N PHE A 80 -6.32 -44.66 -21.02
CA PHE A 80 -6.73 -43.30 -20.80
C PHE A 80 -6.01 -42.67 -19.58
N LEU A 81 -5.92 -43.38 -18.47
CA LEU A 81 -5.20 -42.92 -17.28
C LEU A 81 -3.73 -42.62 -17.61
N SER A 82 -3.11 -43.43 -18.43
CA SER A 82 -1.71 -43.26 -18.84
C SER A 82 -1.46 -41.98 -19.65
N MET A 83 -2.50 -41.36 -20.24
CA MET A 83 -2.41 -40.13 -21.04
C MET A 83 -2.59 -38.85 -20.24
N ILE A 84 -3.06 -38.92 -19.01
CA ILE A 84 -3.31 -37.74 -18.16
C ILE A 84 -1.99 -37.06 -17.85
N THR A 85 -1.93 -35.75 -18.09
CA THR A 85 -0.76 -34.90 -17.80
C THR A 85 -0.96 -34.00 -16.60
N THR A 86 -2.20 -33.62 -16.27
CA THR A 86 -2.56 -32.82 -15.11
C THR A 86 -3.81 -33.38 -14.44
N LEU A 87 -3.71 -33.63 -13.15
CA LEU A 87 -4.83 -34.08 -12.29
C LEU A 87 -5.12 -33.04 -11.23
N ARG A 88 -6.38 -32.61 -11.11
CA ARG A 88 -6.89 -31.76 -10.03
C ARG A 88 -8.04 -32.46 -9.34
N MET A 89 -7.94 -32.59 -8.02
CA MET A 89 -9.00 -33.17 -7.19
C MET A 89 -9.32 -32.24 -6.04
N PHE A 90 -10.59 -32.00 -5.83
CA PHE A 90 -11.14 -31.21 -4.74
C PHE A 90 -12.30 -31.97 -4.11
N GLY A 91 -12.46 -31.89 -2.80
CA GLY A 91 -13.59 -32.49 -2.09
C GLY A 91 -13.15 -33.28 -0.86
N ASN A 92 -14.07 -34.01 -0.23
CA ASN A 92 -13.77 -34.78 0.97
C ASN A 92 -13.21 -36.15 0.59
N TRP A 93 -11.89 -36.31 0.65
CA TRP A 93 -11.18 -37.54 0.33
C TRP A 93 -10.39 -38.02 1.55
N PRO A 94 -11.03 -38.74 2.48
CA PRO A 94 -10.38 -39.23 3.71
C PRO A 94 -9.46 -40.43 3.51
N ARG A 95 -9.35 -40.98 2.31
CA ARG A 95 -8.47 -42.14 2.03
C ARG A 95 -7.01 -41.75 2.11
N THR A 96 -6.23 -42.69 2.60
CA THR A 96 -4.78 -42.58 2.75
C THR A 96 -4.01 -43.17 1.58
N ASP A 97 -4.68 -43.90 0.69
CA ASP A 97 -4.08 -44.54 -0.50
C ASP A 97 -4.57 -43.92 -1.81
N LEU A 98 -3.69 -43.82 -2.78
CA LEU A 98 -3.95 -43.26 -4.11
C LEU A 98 -3.50 -44.22 -5.21
N PRO A 99 -3.98 -45.50 -5.28
CA PRO A 99 -3.45 -46.56 -6.15
C PRO A 99 -3.66 -46.28 -7.64
N PHE A 100 -4.59 -45.40 -8.00
CA PHE A 100 -4.84 -45.02 -9.37
C PHE A 100 -3.71 -44.20 -10.01
N LEU A 101 -2.85 -43.56 -9.21
CA LEU A 101 -1.72 -42.78 -9.69
C LEU A 101 -0.67 -43.67 -10.37
N ASP A 102 -0.53 -44.91 -9.96
CA ASP A 102 0.44 -45.86 -10.56
C ASP A 102 0.26 -46.05 -12.08
N SER A 103 -0.94 -45.85 -12.58
CA SER A 103 -1.25 -45.94 -14.01
C SER A 103 -1.01 -44.68 -14.81
N MET A 104 -0.68 -43.54 -14.14
CA MET A 104 -0.60 -42.20 -14.75
C MET A 104 0.84 -41.79 -15.11
N HIS A 105 1.56 -42.59 -15.87
CA HIS A 105 3.00 -42.42 -16.13
C HIS A 105 3.39 -41.09 -16.83
N ARG A 106 2.44 -40.41 -17.48
CA ARG A 106 2.68 -39.11 -18.16
C ARG A 106 2.33 -37.90 -17.25
N LEU A 107 1.92 -38.16 -16.03
CA LEU A 107 1.51 -37.11 -15.11
C LEU A 107 2.66 -36.13 -14.81
N ARG A 108 2.40 -34.83 -14.99
CA ARG A 108 3.33 -33.74 -14.72
C ARG A 108 2.90 -32.90 -13.53
N ASN A 109 1.59 -32.64 -13.42
CA ASN A 109 1.06 -31.78 -12.39
C ASN A 109 -0.05 -32.47 -11.61
N VAL A 110 0.07 -32.49 -10.32
CA VAL A 110 -0.90 -33.06 -9.38
C VAL A 110 -1.35 -31.99 -8.41
N TYR A 111 -2.66 -31.75 -8.32
CA TYR A 111 -3.30 -30.83 -7.38
C TYR A 111 -4.36 -31.61 -6.59
N LEU A 112 -4.05 -31.95 -5.37
CA LEU A 112 -4.96 -32.63 -4.44
C LEU A 112 -5.24 -31.66 -3.28
N THR A 113 -5.98 -30.61 -3.58
CA THR A 113 -6.20 -29.49 -2.66
C THR A 113 -7.61 -29.51 -2.09
N TYR A 114 -7.80 -28.98 -0.88
CA TYR A 114 -9.12 -28.92 -0.21
C TYR A 114 -9.81 -30.31 -0.13
N SER A 115 -9.03 -31.35 0.10
CA SER A 115 -9.50 -32.73 0.03
C SER A 115 -9.63 -33.41 1.40
N ASN A 116 -9.39 -32.68 2.49
CA ASN A 116 -9.46 -33.16 3.88
C ASN A 116 -8.59 -34.40 4.17
N MET A 117 -7.49 -34.54 3.42
CA MET A 117 -6.56 -35.67 3.57
C MET A 117 -5.79 -35.53 4.87
N GLN A 118 -5.82 -36.57 5.74
CA GLN A 118 -5.11 -36.58 7.01
C GLN A 118 -3.75 -37.26 6.93
N LYS A 119 -3.64 -38.28 6.10
CA LYS A 119 -2.40 -39.03 5.86
C LYS A 119 -2.38 -39.54 4.42
N ILE A 120 -1.20 -39.70 3.84
CA ILE A 120 -0.97 -40.35 2.56
C ILE A 120 0.07 -41.45 2.78
N ASN A 121 -0.32 -42.69 2.52
CA ASN A 121 0.52 -43.88 2.72
C ASN A 121 1.11 -44.36 1.39
N ASP A 122 2.09 -45.26 1.51
CA ASP A 122 2.64 -46.07 0.40
C ASP A 122 3.27 -45.30 -0.75
N SER A 123 3.80 -44.11 -0.49
CA SER A 123 4.54 -43.30 -1.49
C SER A 123 3.86 -43.28 -2.87
N PRO A 124 2.68 -42.67 -3.00
CA PRO A 124 1.83 -42.81 -4.18
C PRO A 124 2.45 -42.19 -5.45
N PHE A 125 3.51 -41.43 -5.29
CA PHE A 125 4.20 -40.75 -6.39
C PHE A 125 5.46 -41.51 -6.87
N ARG A 126 5.81 -42.63 -6.26
CA ARG A 126 7.11 -43.34 -6.45
C ARG A 126 7.48 -43.66 -7.90
N ASN A 127 6.49 -43.97 -8.75
CA ASN A 127 6.69 -44.34 -10.13
C ASN A 127 6.48 -43.18 -11.13
N LEU A 128 6.19 -41.97 -10.69
CA LEU A 128 5.80 -40.84 -11.53
C LEU A 128 7.02 -39.98 -11.93
N ILE A 129 7.87 -40.52 -12.77
CA ILE A 129 9.16 -39.90 -13.17
C ILE A 129 9.03 -38.58 -13.96
N ASN A 130 7.84 -38.26 -14.48
CA ASN A 130 7.59 -37.06 -15.27
C ASN A 130 7.02 -35.91 -14.45
N LEU A 131 6.86 -36.06 -13.12
CA LEU A 131 6.30 -35.04 -12.28
C LEU A 131 7.13 -33.74 -12.30
N GLU A 132 6.43 -32.63 -12.48
CA GLU A 132 6.95 -31.27 -12.47
C GLU A 132 6.46 -30.47 -11.26
N SER A 133 5.22 -30.74 -10.81
CA SER A 133 4.58 -30.04 -9.70
C SER A 133 3.61 -30.93 -8.92
N ILE A 134 3.70 -30.86 -7.58
CA ILE A 134 2.72 -31.45 -6.66
C ILE A 134 2.20 -30.34 -5.74
N ASP A 135 0.88 -30.24 -5.63
CA ASP A 135 0.20 -29.36 -4.70
C ASP A 135 -0.77 -30.18 -3.82
N LEU A 136 -0.43 -30.27 -2.53
CA LEU A 136 -1.19 -30.93 -1.48
C LEU A 136 -1.72 -29.92 -0.47
N SER A 137 -1.81 -28.67 -0.85
CA SER A 137 -2.21 -27.60 0.05
C SER A 137 -3.68 -27.69 0.47
N HIS A 138 -4.01 -27.05 1.59
CA HIS A 138 -5.36 -27.02 2.15
C HIS A 138 -5.92 -28.42 2.44
N ASN A 139 -5.14 -29.23 3.13
CA ASN A 139 -5.54 -30.53 3.65
C ASN A 139 -5.37 -30.58 5.18
N SER A 140 -5.35 -31.77 5.76
CA SER A 140 -5.16 -32.01 7.19
C SER A 140 -3.97 -32.93 7.45
N LEU A 141 -2.97 -32.88 6.57
CA LEU A 141 -1.78 -33.74 6.67
C LEU A 141 -0.95 -33.37 7.90
N SER A 142 -0.69 -34.34 8.76
CA SER A 142 0.20 -34.18 9.92
C SER A 142 1.55 -34.87 9.74
N GLU A 143 1.61 -35.94 8.94
CA GLU A 143 2.80 -36.75 8.65
C GLU A 143 3.13 -36.68 7.16
N ILE A 144 4.42 -36.49 6.82
CA ILE A 144 4.88 -36.33 5.42
C ILE A 144 6.04 -37.25 5.06
N GLU A 145 6.62 -37.99 6.01
CA GLU A 145 7.85 -38.77 5.83
C GLU A 145 7.75 -39.83 4.73
N GLU A 146 6.61 -40.54 4.63
CA GLU A 146 6.39 -41.63 3.69
C GLU A 146 5.93 -41.17 2.29
N ILE A 147 5.55 -39.89 2.13
CA ILE A 147 4.93 -39.41 0.88
C ILE A 147 5.93 -39.31 -0.28
N PHE A 148 7.17 -38.96 0.00
CA PHE A 148 8.16 -38.58 -1.01
C PHE A 148 9.28 -39.62 -1.20
N GLN A 149 9.00 -40.87 -0.93
CA GLN A 149 9.90 -41.97 -1.25
C GLN A 149 9.74 -42.38 -2.75
N PHE A 150 10.77 -42.21 -3.54
CA PHE A 150 10.76 -42.49 -4.98
C PHE A 150 11.69 -43.66 -5.31
N ASP A 151 11.21 -44.63 -6.09
CA ASP A 151 12.05 -45.71 -6.64
C ASP A 151 13.04 -45.18 -7.67
N ILE A 152 12.60 -44.16 -8.42
CA ILE A 152 13.42 -43.43 -9.40
C ILE A 152 13.26 -41.94 -9.13
N ARG A 153 14.37 -41.24 -8.93
CA ARG A 153 14.36 -39.80 -8.63
C ARG A 153 13.64 -39.01 -9.73
N PRO A 154 12.64 -38.14 -9.35
CA PRO A 154 11.87 -37.36 -10.33
C PRO A 154 12.67 -36.14 -10.81
N PHE A 155 13.51 -36.28 -11.81
CA PHE A 155 14.40 -35.23 -12.34
C PHE A 155 13.71 -33.97 -12.82
N LYS A 156 12.40 -33.98 -13.02
CA LYS A 156 11.63 -32.81 -13.52
C LYS A 156 10.88 -32.09 -12.44
N MET A 157 10.84 -32.63 -11.21
CA MET A 157 10.07 -32.06 -10.13
C MET A 157 10.68 -30.73 -9.66
N ARG A 158 9.93 -29.66 -9.83
CA ARG A 158 10.37 -28.29 -9.54
C ARG A 158 9.57 -27.62 -8.44
N LYS A 159 8.30 -27.99 -8.24
CA LYS A 159 7.40 -27.33 -7.31
C LYS A 159 6.68 -28.33 -6.41
N LEU A 160 6.73 -28.06 -5.10
CA LEU A 160 5.99 -28.80 -4.10
C LEU A 160 5.32 -27.82 -3.15
N SER A 161 3.98 -27.93 -3.00
CA SER A 161 3.22 -27.21 -2.00
C SER A 161 2.58 -28.17 -1.00
N LEU A 162 2.86 -27.94 0.27
CA LEU A 162 2.26 -28.56 1.46
C LEU A 162 1.62 -27.50 2.38
N ALA A 163 1.34 -26.31 1.82
CA ALA A 163 0.81 -25.20 2.59
C ALA A 163 -0.59 -25.48 3.14
N PHE A 164 -0.94 -24.85 4.26
CA PHE A 164 -2.25 -25.02 4.91
C PHE A 164 -2.57 -26.49 5.25
N ASN A 165 -1.67 -27.10 6.01
CA ASN A 165 -1.82 -28.44 6.56
C ASN A 165 -1.63 -28.42 8.10
N LEU A 166 -1.47 -29.57 8.73
CA LEU A 166 -1.29 -29.75 10.17
C LEU A 166 0.09 -30.33 10.52
N ILE A 167 1.10 -30.08 9.68
CA ILE A 167 2.45 -30.62 9.84
C ILE A 167 3.10 -29.98 11.06
N GLU A 168 3.49 -30.79 12.05
CA GLU A 168 4.15 -30.31 13.28
C GLU A 168 5.68 -30.39 13.22
N GLU A 169 6.23 -31.28 12.42
CA GLU A 169 7.67 -31.47 12.24
C GLU A 169 8.02 -31.83 10.79
N VAL A 170 9.25 -31.52 10.39
CA VAL A 170 9.83 -31.95 9.11
C VAL A 170 10.98 -32.88 9.43
N PRO A 171 10.80 -34.20 9.30
CA PRO A 171 11.87 -35.16 9.57
C PRO A 171 13.08 -34.98 8.66
N GLY A 172 14.26 -35.38 9.12
CA GLY A 172 15.46 -35.38 8.28
C GLY A 172 15.27 -36.26 7.05
N TYR A 173 15.87 -35.83 5.95
CA TYR A 173 15.84 -36.58 4.68
C TYR A 173 14.46 -36.72 4.00
N THR A 174 13.38 -36.14 4.51
CA THR A 174 12.02 -36.21 3.93
C THR A 174 11.99 -35.86 2.42
N PHE A 175 12.78 -34.89 2.00
CA PHE A 175 12.81 -34.43 0.61
C PHE A 175 14.08 -34.87 -0.15
N GLU A 176 14.85 -35.80 0.36
CA GLU A 176 16.16 -36.18 -0.18
C GLU A 176 16.13 -36.56 -1.68
N ALA A 177 15.06 -37.19 -2.14
CA ALA A 177 14.92 -37.60 -3.53
C ALA A 177 14.63 -36.44 -4.50
N LEU A 178 14.18 -35.27 -4.00
CA LEU A 178 13.68 -34.16 -4.81
C LEU A 178 14.80 -33.18 -5.24
N THR A 179 15.92 -33.70 -5.73
CA THR A 179 17.13 -32.92 -6.03
C THR A 179 16.96 -31.79 -7.05
N SER A 180 15.91 -31.83 -7.89
CA SER A 180 15.60 -30.81 -8.90
C SER A 180 14.60 -29.76 -8.42
N LEU A 181 14.15 -29.85 -7.15
CA LEU A 181 13.13 -28.95 -6.59
C LEU A 181 13.62 -27.51 -6.57
N GLN A 182 12.79 -26.58 -7.04
CA GLN A 182 13.05 -25.15 -7.09
C GLN A 182 12.18 -24.36 -6.12
N GLU A 183 10.95 -24.79 -5.88
CA GLU A 183 10.02 -24.15 -4.96
C GLU A 183 9.45 -25.18 -3.98
N LEU A 184 9.58 -24.90 -2.67
CA LEU A 184 8.98 -25.67 -1.59
C LEU A 184 8.14 -24.71 -0.71
N ASP A 185 6.87 -25.04 -0.58
CA ASP A 185 5.94 -24.29 0.26
C ASP A 185 5.41 -25.15 1.41
N LEU A 186 5.83 -24.83 2.63
CA LEU A 186 5.43 -25.42 3.90
C LEU A 186 4.70 -24.38 4.78
N SER A 187 4.24 -23.28 4.19
CA SER A 187 3.59 -22.21 4.95
C SER A 187 2.23 -22.64 5.51
N HIS A 188 1.80 -21.94 6.58
CA HIS A 188 0.53 -22.23 7.24
C HIS A 188 0.39 -23.69 7.72
N ASN A 189 1.38 -24.12 8.49
CA ASN A 189 1.43 -25.39 9.18
C ASN A 189 1.64 -25.18 10.70
N LEU A 190 1.96 -26.23 11.43
CA LEU A 190 2.18 -26.21 12.88
C LEU A 190 3.63 -26.51 13.24
N ILE A 191 4.58 -26.34 12.32
CA ILE A 191 5.97 -26.74 12.47
C ILE A 191 6.61 -25.98 13.62
N LYS A 192 7.09 -26.71 14.64
CA LYS A 192 7.77 -26.17 15.83
C LYS A 192 9.26 -26.27 15.71
N GLU A 193 9.75 -27.40 15.19
CA GLU A 193 11.15 -27.71 15.06
C GLU A 193 11.45 -28.22 13.65
N LEU A 194 12.60 -27.86 13.16
CA LEU A 194 13.20 -28.44 11.96
C LEU A 194 14.28 -29.42 12.44
N SER A 195 14.22 -30.67 11.96
CA SER A 195 15.26 -31.68 12.28
C SER A 195 16.62 -31.24 11.75
N GLU A 196 17.66 -31.96 12.06
CA GLU A 196 18.94 -31.78 11.40
C GLU A 196 18.82 -32.13 9.90
N GLU A 197 19.23 -31.22 9.03
CA GLU A 197 19.25 -31.38 7.56
C GLU A 197 17.91 -31.79 6.90
N PRO A 198 16.76 -31.17 7.23
CA PRO A 198 15.46 -31.54 6.69
C PRO A 198 15.36 -31.27 5.17
N PHE A 199 16.21 -30.39 4.65
CA PHE A 199 16.28 -29.99 3.25
C PHE A 199 17.58 -30.47 2.56
N CYS A 200 18.18 -31.54 3.06
CA CYS A 200 19.40 -32.08 2.46
C CYS A 200 19.18 -32.42 0.98
N ASN A 201 20.21 -32.27 0.15
CA ASN A 201 20.17 -32.48 -1.30
C ASN A 201 19.26 -31.53 -2.13
N LEU A 202 18.53 -30.58 -1.52
CA LEU A 202 17.77 -29.57 -2.26
C LEU A 202 18.66 -28.42 -2.79
N THR A 203 19.78 -28.74 -3.37
CA THR A 203 20.78 -27.77 -3.85
C THR A 203 20.24 -26.84 -4.96
N ASN A 204 19.18 -27.23 -5.66
CA ASN A 204 18.53 -26.42 -6.70
C ASN A 204 17.37 -25.57 -6.19
N LEU A 205 17.09 -25.59 -4.87
CA LEU A 205 15.98 -24.84 -4.30
C LEU A 205 16.23 -23.33 -4.41
N VAL A 206 15.26 -22.62 -4.97
CA VAL A 206 15.28 -21.17 -5.19
C VAL A 206 14.37 -20.46 -4.18
N VAL A 207 13.21 -21.06 -3.88
CA VAL A 207 12.20 -20.46 -2.98
C VAL A 207 11.82 -21.47 -1.91
N LEU A 208 11.96 -21.05 -0.63
CA LEU A 208 11.49 -21.80 0.54
C LEU A 208 10.51 -20.92 1.34
N ARG A 209 9.27 -21.40 1.51
CA ARG A 209 8.24 -20.75 2.31
C ARG A 209 7.93 -21.57 3.56
N LEU A 210 8.17 -20.96 4.71
CA LEU A 210 7.91 -21.49 6.06
C LEU A 210 7.07 -20.52 6.89
N ASN A 211 6.38 -19.58 6.23
CA ASN A 211 5.56 -18.56 6.91
C ASN A 211 4.42 -19.18 7.68
N ASN A 212 3.98 -18.50 8.77
CA ASN A 212 2.82 -18.93 9.56
C ASN A 212 2.99 -20.36 10.07
N ASN A 213 4.08 -20.57 10.80
CA ASN A 213 4.37 -21.77 11.54
C ASN A 213 4.68 -21.42 13.01
N ASN A 214 5.20 -22.37 13.78
CA ASN A 214 5.56 -22.20 15.20
C ASN A 214 7.08 -22.38 15.44
N ILE A 215 7.92 -22.14 14.43
CA ILE A 215 9.36 -22.40 14.46
C ILE A 215 10.04 -21.52 15.49
N LEU A 216 10.79 -22.15 16.40
CA LEU A 216 11.58 -21.49 17.46
C LEU A 216 13.03 -21.25 17.05
N TYR A 217 13.64 -22.24 16.37
CA TYR A 217 15.06 -22.22 15.99
C TYR A 217 15.26 -22.82 14.60
N LEU A 218 16.27 -22.38 13.87
CA LEU A 218 16.60 -22.92 12.54
C LEU A 218 17.53 -24.15 12.61
N ASN A 219 18.31 -24.32 13.66
CA ASN A 219 19.12 -25.52 13.98
C ASN A 219 19.96 -26.07 12.81
N GLY A 220 20.55 -25.23 11.97
CA GLY A 220 21.31 -25.69 10.79
C GLY A 220 20.46 -26.21 9.64
N ALA A 221 19.11 -26.15 9.73
CA ALA A 221 18.21 -26.71 8.72
C ALA A 221 18.40 -26.14 7.30
N MET A 222 18.97 -24.94 7.18
CA MET A 222 19.23 -24.29 5.90
C MET A 222 20.55 -24.69 5.24
N ASN A 223 21.32 -25.57 5.87
CA ASN A 223 22.58 -26.04 5.31
C ASN A 223 22.34 -26.73 3.93
N ASN A 224 23.31 -26.53 3.02
CA ASN A 224 23.25 -27.08 1.64
C ASN A 224 22.26 -26.41 0.67
N LEU A 225 21.47 -25.41 1.07
CA LEU A 225 20.57 -24.64 0.17
C LEU A 225 21.35 -23.57 -0.62
N THR A 226 22.36 -23.98 -1.37
CA THR A 226 23.33 -23.07 -2.00
C THR A 226 22.74 -22.14 -3.05
N ASN A 227 21.64 -22.51 -3.73
CA ASN A 227 20.97 -21.69 -4.74
C ASN A 227 19.74 -20.96 -4.23
N LEU A 228 19.48 -20.96 -2.91
CA LEU A 228 18.30 -20.33 -2.34
C LEU A 228 18.35 -18.80 -2.54
N GLN A 229 17.32 -18.25 -3.17
CA GLN A 229 17.16 -16.82 -3.42
C GLN A 229 16.11 -16.17 -2.52
N HIS A 230 15.06 -16.91 -2.15
CA HIS A 230 13.98 -16.36 -1.36
C HIS A 230 13.67 -17.28 -0.18
N LEU A 231 13.90 -16.78 1.04
CA LEU A 231 13.56 -17.45 2.30
C LEU A 231 12.52 -16.64 3.05
N TYR A 232 11.36 -17.25 3.28
CA TYR A 232 10.24 -16.65 3.97
C TYR A 232 9.94 -17.40 5.27
N LEU A 233 10.15 -16.72 6.42
CA LEU A 233 9.97 -17.21 7.78
C LEU A 233 8.99 -16.32 8.59
N ARG A 234 8.20 -15.50 7.90
CA ARG A 234 7.27 -14.56 8.54
C ARG A 234 6.24 -15.28 9.41
N HIS A 235 5.81 -14.64 10.52
CA HIS A 235 4.83 -15.20 11.46
C HIS A 235 5.26 -16.57 12.02
N ASN A 236 6.39 -16.59 12.68
CA ASN A 236 6.90 -17.73 13.47
C ASN A 236 7.16 -17.31 14.94
N GLN A 237 7.91 -18.09 15.68
CA GLN A 237 8.28 -17.84 17.07
C GLN A 237 9.78 -17.69 17.26
N ILE A 238 10.54 -17.32 16.19
CA ILE A 238 11.99 -17.30 16.19
C ILE A 238 12.49 -16.18 17.11
N GLU A 239 13.28 -16.56 18.11
CA GLU A 239 13.88 -15.64 19.07
C GLU A 239 15.29 -15.17 18.67
N ASN A 240 16.02 -16.04 17.99
CA ASN A 240 17.40 -15.75 17.57
C ASN A 240 17.67 -16.25 16.15
N ILE A 241 18.48 -15.51 15.41
CA ILE A 241 18.97 -15.91 14.10
C ILE A 241 20.31 -16.61 14.29
N ASP A 242 20.32 -17.92 14.13
CA ASP A 242 21.54 -18.69 14.10
C ASP A 242 22.26 -18.49 12.76
N MET A 243 23.41 -17.80 12.81
CA MET A 243 24.19 -17.47 11.62
C MET A 243 24.85 -18.68 10.97
N GLU A 244 25.10 -19.75 11.73
CA GLU A 244 25.63 -21.01 11.17
C GLU A 244 24.58 -21.67 10.25
N SER A 245 23.29 -21.56 10.59
CA SER A 245 22.19 -22.06 9.76
C SER A 245 22.07 -21.37 8.40
N LEU A 246 22.60 -20.17 8.25
CA LEU A 246 22.55 -19.42 6.98
C LEU A 246 23.89 -19.48 6.21
N LYS A 247 24.90 -20.19 6.73
CA LYS A 247 26.31 -20.12 6.28
C LYS A 247 26.53 -20.51 4.81
N THR A 248 25.74 -21.44 4.31
CA THR A 248 25.90 -21.99 2.96
C THR A 248 25.03 -21.30 1.90
N ILE A 249 24.11 -20.41 2.33
CA ILE A 249 23.24 -19.71 1.39
C ILE A 249 23.98 -18.48 0.85
N ASN A 250 24.36 -18.51 -0.44
CA ASN A 250 25.18 -17.46 -1.05
C ASN A 250 24.43 -16.58 -2.05
N HIS A 251 23.21 -16.95 -2.45
CA HIS A 251 22.43 -16.25 -3.50
C HIS A 251 21.13 -15.61 -3.01
N LEU A 252 21.00 -15.36 -1.71
CA LEU A 252 19.76 -14.87 -1.13
C LEU A 252 19.44 -13.44 -1.61
N GLN A 253 18.25 -13.26 -2.19
CA GLN A 253 17.71 -11.97 -2.65
C GLN A 253 16.65 -11.44 -1.69
N THR A 254 15.90 -12.32 -1.02
CA THR A 254 14.90 -11.94 -0.03
C THR A 254 15.03 -12.83 1.20
N PHE A 255 15.22 -12.19 2.35
CA PHE A 255 15.16 -12.83 3.66
C PHE A 255 14.07 -12.14 4.47
N ASP A 256 12.90 -12.77 4.58
CA ASP A 256 11.77 -12.27 5.36
C ASP A 256 11.60 -13.10 6.63
N ILE A 257 11.94 -12.49 7.76
CA ILE A 257 11.78 -13.05 9.11
C ILE A 257 10.93 -12.11 9.98
N SER A 258 10.03 -11.37 9.33
CA SER A 258 9.11 -10.46 10.01
C SER A 258 8.12 -11.19 10.90
N ASN A 259 7.57 -10.48 11.87
CA ASN A 259 6.59 -11.02 12.83
C ASN A 259 7.10 -12.30 13.53
N ASN A 260 8.22 -12.14 14.22
CA ASN A 260 8.84 -13.15 15.07
C ASN A 260 9.11 -12.57 16.48
N LYS A 261 9.97 -13.19 17.26
CA LYS A 261 10.29 -12.79 18.63
C LYS A 261 11.75 -12.35 18.82
N ILE A 262 12.39 -11.87 17.76
CA ILE A 262 13.80 -11.51 17.80
C ILE A 262 13.96 -10.26 18.68
N GLU A 263 14.70 -10.38 19.78
CA GLU A 263 15.02 -9.27 20.69
C GLU A 263 16.40 -8.68 20.42
N ILE A 264 17.37 -9.52 20.07
CA ILE A 264 18.77 -9.12 19.84
C ILE A 264 19.14 -9.41 18.39
N LEU A 265 19.50 -8.34 17.69
CA LEU A 265 20.01 -8.44 16.33
C LEU A 265 21.53 -8.36 16.35
N GLN A 266 22.18 -9.48 16.01
CA GLN A 266 23.64 -9.51 15.94
C GLN A 266 24.12 -8.78 14.68
N PRO A 267 25.10 -7.85 14.77
CA PRO A 267 25.60 -7.09 13.61
C PRO A 267 26.18 -7.97 12.49
N ILE A 268 26.59 -9.18 12.80
CA ILE A 268 27.14 -10.14 11.83
C ILE A 268 26.15 -10.48 10.70
N ILE A 269 24.85 -10.31 10.91
CA ILE A 269 23.86 -10.51 9.84
C ILE A 269 24.08 -9.58 8.64
N PHE A 270 24.70 -8.42 8.88
CA PHE A 270 24.97 -7.41 7.88
C PHE A 270 26.34 -7.57 7.21
N SER A 271 27.29 -8.32 7.83
CA SER A 271 28.69 -8.41 7.41
C SER A 271 29.04 -9.66 6.60
N ARG A 272 28.05 -10.45 6.20
CA ARG A 272 28.29 -11.69 5.47
C ARG A 272 28.80 -11.46 4.05
N HIS A 273 29.79 -12.27 3.66
CA HIS A 273 30.19 -12.43 2.26
C HIS A 273 29.16 -13.29 1.54
N TRP A 274 28.30 -12.65 0.78
CA TRP A 274 27.47 -13.29 -0.21
C TRP A 274 28.28 -13.27 -1.52
N ASP A 275 29.12 -14.29 -1.74
CA ASP A 275 29.95 -14.38 -2.94
C ASP A 275 29.05 -14.66 -4.15
N HIS A 276 29.17 -13.86 -5.20
CA HIS A 276 28.51 -13.99 -6.50
C HIS A 276 27.12 -13.35 -6.68
N PHE A 277 27.09 -12.03 -6.77
CA PHE A 277 25.95 -11.36 -7.41
C PHE A 277 26.41 -10.61 -8.66
N ASP A 278 25.66 -10.80 -9.76
CA ASP A 278 25.73 -9.94 -10.93
C ASP A 278 25.33 -8.50 -10.52
N ASP A 279 26.03 -7.52 -11.07
CA ASP A 279 25.84 -6.11 -10.84
C ASP A 279 24.37 -5.71 -11.10
N GLY A 280 23.60 -5.49 -10.01
CA GLY A 280 22.21 -5.08 -10.09
C GLY A 280 21.18 -5.91 -9.31
N SER A 281 21.56 -7.00 -8.65
CA SER A 281 20.62 -7.77 -7.82
C SER A 281 20.24 -7.01 -6.54
N ILE A 282 18.92 -7.02 -6.20
CA ILE A 282 18.38 -6.40 -5.00
C ILE A 282 18.41 -7.44 -3.88
N PHE A 283 19.09 -7.13 -2.77
CA PHE A 283 18.99 -7.93 -1.56
C PHE A 283 18.16 -7.21 -0.50
N ARG A 284 17.09 -7.87 -0.05
CA ARG A 284 16.14 -7.36 0.93
C ARG A 284 16.16 -8.20 2.20
N ILE A 285 16.35 -7.55 3.36
CA ILE A 285 16.14 -8.14 4.69
C ILE A 285 14.91 -7.48 5.32
N ILE A 286 13.95 -8.30 5.75
CA ILE A 286 12.71 -7.85 6.40
C ILE A 286 12.68 -8.42 7.82
N LEU A 287 12.85 -7.55 8.80
CA LEU A 287 12.86 -7.82 10.23
C LEU A 287 11.74 -7.09 10.97
N SER A 288 10.77 -6.59 10.23
CA SER A 288 9.65 -5.84 10.81
C SER A 288 8.78 -6.71 11.74
N GLU A 289 8.09 -6.05 12.67
CA GLU A 289 7.20 -6.73 13.62
C GLU A 289 7.93 -7.77 14.51
N ASN A 290 9.13 -7.47 14.96
CA ASN A 290 9.90 -8.23 15.95
C ASN A 290 9.95 -7.47 17.30
N GLN A 291 10.84 -7.86 18.19
CA GLN A 291 10.99 -7.27 19.53
C GLN A 291 12.37 -6.60 19.72
N ILE A 292 13.05 -6.23 18.64
CA ILE A 292 14.38 -5.67 18.66
C ILE A 292 14.39 -4.34 19.43
N VAL A 293 15.28 -4.21 20.43
CA VAL A 293 15.36 -3.04 21.32
C VAL A 293 16.54 -2.14 20.98
N LEU A 294 17.65 -2.73 20.55
CA LEU A 294 18.93 -2.05 20.37
C LEU A 294 19.61 -2.54 19.09
N LEU A 295 20.18 -1.61 18.33
CA LEU A 295 21.12 -1.95 17.25
C LEU A 295 22.56 -1.69 17.73
N HIS A 296 23.32 -2.76 17.82
CA HIS A 296 24.68 -2.73 18.33
C HIS A 296 25.71 -2.24 17.30
N ASN A 297 26.83 -1.72 17.81
CA ASN A 297 27.97 -1.30 17.01
C ASN A 297 28.55 -2.47 16.21
N ALA A 298 28.77 -2.28 14.91
CA ALA A 298 29.26 -3.30 13.99
C ALA A 298 30.78 -3.26 13.76
N THR A 299 31.54 -2.31 14.36
CA THR A 299 32.98 -2.12 14.08
C THR A 299 33.83 -3.31 14.45
N ASP A 300 33.58 -4.00 15.58
CA ASP A 300 34.37 -5.15 16.04
C ASP A 300 34.27 -6.35 15.07
N PHE A 301 33.16 -6.44 14.33
CA PHE A 301 32.97 -7.44 13.30
C PHE A 301 33.64 -7.04 11.98
N TYR A 302 33.64 -5.76 11.63
CA TYR A 302 34.25 -5.23 10.42
C TYR A 302 35.77 -5.42 10.39
N ASP A 303 36.47 -5.15 11.47
CA ASP A 303 37.93 -5.24 11.50
C ASP A 303 38.47 -6.67 11.32
N ARG A 304 37.70 -7.69 11.71
CA ARG A 304 38.04 -9.09 11.43
C ARG A 304 37.90 -9.44 9.94
N PHE A 305 37.05 -8.77 9.20
CA PHE A 305 36.73 -9.04 7.78
C PHE A 305 37.42 -8.07 6.81
N LYS A 306 37.92 -6.92 7.27
CA LYS A 306 38.55 -5.87 6.46
C LYS A 306 39.64 -6.38 5.51
N LYS A 307 40.39 -7.40 5.87
CA LYS A 307 41.42 -8.04 5.01
C LYS A 307 40.83 -8.73 3.77
N LYS A 308 39.54 -9.12 3.78
CA LYS A 308 38.81 -9.72 2.65
C LYS A 308 38.09 -8.68 1.81
N LEU A 309 37.65 -7.56 2.40
CA LEU A 309 36.90 -6.48 1.75
C LEU A 309 37.69 -5.70 0.68
N LEU A 310 39.03 -5.77 0.71
CA LEU A 310 39.88 -5.08 -0.27
C LEU A 310 39.80 -5.62 -1.70
N LYS A 311 38.99 -6.65 -1.96
CA LYS A 311 38.78 -7.24 -3.28
C LYS A 311 37.40 -6.92 -3.87
N ASN A 312 36.90 -5.70 -3.84
CA ASN A 312 35.71 -5.20 -4.59
C ASN A 312 34.43 -6.08 -4.60
N GLU A 313 34.31 -7.05 -3.69
CA GLU A 313 33.28 -8.10 -3.69
C GLU A 313 32.34 -7.96 -2.48
N VAL A 314 31.90 -6.74 -2.16
CA VAL A 314 30.97 -6.52 -1.05
C VAL A 314 29.55 -6.59 -1.57
N GLN A 315 28.82 -7.56 -1.07
CA GLN A 315 27.40 -7.66 -1.32
C GLN A 315 26.64 -6.53 -0.60
N LEU A 316 25.64 -6.04 -1.30
CA LEU A 316 24.93 -4.83 -0.95
C LEU A 316 23.54 -5.19 -0.45
N ILE A 317 23.29 -5.06 0.85
CA ILE A 317 21.91 -4.99 1.33
C ILE A 317 21.31 -3.73 0.74
N THR A 318 20.38 -3.88 -0.19
CA THR A 318 19.75 -2.73 -0.83
C THR A 318 18.55 -2.24 -0.07
N GLN A 319 17.87 -3.12 0.68
CA GLN A 319 16.67 -2.78 1.46
C GLN A 319 16.71 -3.47 2.81
N LEU A 320 16.57 -2.69 3.88
CA LEU A 320 16.49 -3.16 5.27
C LEU A 320 15.22 -2.61 5.91
N ASP A 321 14.32 -3.50 6.31
CA ASP A 321 13.09 -3.18 7.02
C ASP A 321 13.20 -3.62 8.48
N LEU A 322 13.28 -2.66 9.39
CA LEU A 322 13.31 -2.79 10.85
C LEU A 322 12.08 -2.15 11.49
N SER A 323 11.03 -1.91 10.70
CA SER A 323 9.82 -1.24 11.17
C SER A 323 9.07 -2.06 12.22
N LYS A 324 8.24 -1.38 13.01
CA LYS A 324 7.39 -2.01 14.04
C LYS A 324 8.15 -2.93 15.01
N ASN A 325 9.28 -2.45 15.46
CA ASN A 325 10.06 -3.08 16.52
C ASN A 325 9.94 -2.25 17.84
N SER A 326 10.84 -2.49 18.76
CA SER A 326 10.95 -1.71 20.00
C SER A 326 12.27 -0.93 20.10
N ILE A 327 12.88 -0.61 18.96
CA ILE A 327 14.20 0.01 18.90
C ILE A 327 14.13 1.38 19.55
N SER A 328 14.84 1.52 20.67
CA SER A 328 14.95 2.77 21.43
C SER A 328 16.29 3.47 21.23
N HIS A 329 17.31 2.73 20.82
CA HIS A 329 18.65 3.24 20.62
C HIS A 329 19.35 2.55 19.46
N ILE A 330 20.14 3.32 18.70
CA ILE A 330 21.01 2.85 17.62
C ILE A 330 22.43 3.32 17.98
N GLU A 331 23.37 2.39 18.14
CA GLU A 331 24.77 2.75 18.36
C GLU A 331 25.38 3.36 17.09
N TYR A 332 26.31 4.31 17.26
CA TYR A 332 26.79 5.21 16.20
C TYR A 332 27.24 4.49 14.91
N ASN A 333 27.93 3.35 15.00
CA ASN A 333 28.39 2.56 13.86
C ASN A 333 27.56 1.28 13.65
N ALA A 334 26.28 1.26 14.03
CA ALA A 334 25.43 0.08 13.89
C ALA A 334 25.28 -0.41 12.44
N PHE A 335 25.40 0.49 11.47
CA PHE A 335 25.27 0.19 10.04
C PHE A 335 26.62 0.02 9.31
N HIS A 336 27.75 0.05 10.02
CA HIS A 336 29.09 0.10 9.43
C HIS A 336 29.42 -1.05 8.46
N SER A 337 28.77 -2.21 8.60
CA SER A 337 29.03 -3.40 7.78
C SER A 337 28.03 -3.63 6.64
N ILE A 338 27.03 -2.73 6.47
CA ILE A 338 25.90 -2.97 5.54
C ILE A 338 26.26 -2.68 4.07
N GLY A 339 27.29 -1.90 3.80
CA GLY A 339 27.68 -1.56 2.43
C GLY A 339 26.77 -0.51 1.78
N ARG A 340 26.15 -0.79 0.62
CA ARG A 340 25.36 0.21 -0.15
C ARG A 340 23.85 0.09 0.12
N LEU A 341 23.41 0.40 1.32
CA LEU A 341 21.98 0.42 1.65
C LEU A 341 21.26 1.51 0.85
N ALA A 342 20.20 1.15 0.12
CA ALA A 342 19.40 2.10 -0.65
C ALA A 342 18.08 2.48 0.04
N SER A 343 17.53 1.58 0.87
CA SER A 343 16.29 1.82 1.62
C SER A 343 16.41 1.31 3.04
N LEU A 344 16.10 2.16 4.01
CA LEU A 344 16.05 1.85 5.44
C LEU A 344 14.71 2.25 6.01
N ASP A 345 13.98 1.29 6.57
CA ASP A 345 12.73 1.53 7.29
C ASP A 345 12.93 1.25 8.79
N LEU A 346 12.80 2.28 9.60
CA LEU A 346 12.86 2.28 11.07
C LEU A 346 11.55 2.79 11.68
N SER A 347 10.48 2.84 10.90
CA SER A 347 9.19 3.37 11.35
C SER A 347 8.57 2.53 12.46
N ASN A 348 7.68 3.16 13.24
CA ASN A 348 6.98 2.48 14.33
C ASN A 348 7.93 1.82 15.34
N ASN A 349 8.93 2.58 15.80
CA ASN A 349 9.88 2.19 16.83
C ASN A 349 9.76 3.15 18.05
N LYS A 350 10.77 3.17 18.91
CA LYS A 350 10.82 3.99 20.13
C LYS A 350 12.03 4.94 20.15
N LEU A 351 12.55 5.30 18.97
CA LEU A 351 13.73 6.13 18.85
C LEU A 351 13.48 7.53 19.44
N LEU A 352 14.31 7.96 20.37
CA LEU A 352 14.34 9.32 20.90
C LEU A 352 15.23 10.24 20.08
N SER A 353 16.23 9.68 19.42
CA SER A 353 17.17 10.37 18.54
C SER A 353 17.65 9.45 17.43
N PHE A 354 18.07 10.05 16.33
CA PHE A 354 18.71 9.34 15.23
C PHE A 354 20.15 9.88 15.10
N ASN A 355 21.09 9.22 15.78
CA ASN A 355 22.51 9.59 15.80
C ASN A 355 23.34 8.43 15.27
N VAL A 356 23.65 8.46 13.99
CA VAL A 356 24.33 7.39 13.26
C VAL A 356 25.49 7.96 12.44
N ASN A 357 26.45 7.12 12.10
CA ASN A 357 27.52 7.49 11.17
C ASN A 357 26.94 7.64 9.76
N SER A 358 26.94 8.86 9.21
CA SER A 358 26.38 9.15 7.90
C SER A 358 27.16 8.53 6.73
N GLU A 359 28.44 8.14 6.92
CA GLU A 359 29.22 7.40 5.91
C GLU A 359 28.58 6.04 5.61
N ASP A 360 28.04 5.37 6.63
CA ASP A 360 27.42 4.05 6.50
C ASP A 360 26.13 4.11 5.67
N LEU A 361 25.47 5.27 5.65
CA LEU A 361 24.17 5.49 5.00
C LEU A 361 24.25 6.43 3.77
N MET A 362 25.43 6.69 3.25
CA MET A 362 25.64 7.63 2.14
C MET A 362 24.90 7.26 0.83
N TYR A 363 24.54 6.00 0.65
CA TYR A 363 23.82 5.50 -0.52
C TYR A 363 22.30 5.45 -0.33
N VAL A 364 21.80 5.73 0.88
CA VAL A 364 20.36 5.67 1.18
C VAL A 364 19.61 6.70 0.36
N LYS A 365 18.56 6.21 -0.30
CA LYS A 365 17.60 7.01 -1.08
C LYS A 365 16.27 7.17 -0.35
N TYR A 366 15.88 6.16 0.41
CA TYR A 366 14.60 6.08 1.13
C TYR A 366 14.88 5.81 2.60
N LEU A 367 14.57 6.78 3.45
CA LEU A 367 14.69 6.66 4.91
C LEU A 367 13.34 6.95 5.55
N ASN A 368 12.81 5.97 6.25
CA ASN A 368 11.57 6.08 7.00
C ASN A 368 11.86 6.03 8.51
N LEU A 369 11.62 7.14 9.19
CA LEU A 369 11.75 7.32 10.64
C LEU A 369 10.41 7.68 11.28
N SER A 370 9.29 7.49 10.57
CA SER A 370 7.96 7.86 11.03
C SER A 370 7.52 7.06 12.26
N CYS A 371 6.58 7.59 13.01
CA CYS A 371 6.01 6.91 14.18
C CYS A 371 7.08 6.49 15.20
N ASN A 372 7.96 7.42 15.54
CA ASN A 372 8.97 7.29 16.59
C ASN A 372 8.72 8.36 17.70
N SER A 373 9.72 8.61 18.50
CA SER A 373 9.70 9.64 19.55
C SER A 373 10.80 10.69 19.35
N LEU A 374 11.17 10.93 18.08
CA LEU A 374 12.26 11.86 17.76
C LEU A 374 11.82 13.31 18.13
N ASN A 375 12.64 13.97 18.92
CA ASN A 375 12.47 15.40 19.24
C ASN A 375 13.44 16.30 18.45
N SER A 376 14.52 15.74 17.92
CA SER A 376 15.55 16.45 17.18
C SER A 376 16.28 15.53 16.18
N LEU A 377 16.95 16.14 15.19
CA LEU A 377 17.87 15.44 14.30
C LEU A 377 19.29 15.95 14.52
N TYR A 378 20.26 15.05 14.48
CA TYR A 378 21.67 15.39 14.54
C TYR A 378 22.20 15.68 13.14
N TYR A 379 22.92 16.80 12.98
CA TYR A 379 23.53 17.19 11.70
C TYR A 379 24.45 16.10 11.13
N GLU A 380 25.28 15.51 11.99
CA GLU A 380 26.24 14.49 11.61
C GLU A 380 25.61 13.27 10.97
N SER A 381 24.40 12.95 11.37
CA SER A 381 23.68 11.76 10.86
C SER A 381 23.24 11.90 9.40
N PHE A 382 23.11 13.12 8.89
CA PHE A 382 22.65 13.39 7.53
C PHE A 382 23.73 14.05 6.64
N SER A 383 24.85 14.43 7.21
CA SER A 383 25.88 15.26 6.55
C SER A 383 26.43 14.65 5.26
N LEU A 384 26.48 13.34 5.12
CA LEU A 384 26.94 12.61 3.93
C LEU A 384 25.82 11.88 3.17
N MET A 385 24.55 12.05 3.55
CA MET A 385 23.41 11.43 2.86
C MET A 385 23.01 12.16 1.58
N HIS A 386 23.94 12.43 0.70
CA HIS A 386 23.73 13.19 -0.54
C HIS A 386 22.79 12.50 -1.55
N ASN A 387 22.53 11.20 -1.38
CA ASN A 387 21.63 10.43 -2.25
C ASN A 387 20.20 10.36 -1.75
N LEU A 388 19.90 10.92 -0.56
CA LEU A 388 18.59 10.86 0.04
C LEU A 388 17.54 11.56 -0.83
N GLN A 389 16.48 10.82 -1.19
CA GLN A 389 15.40 11.30 -2.05
C GLN A 389 14.08 11.42 -1.28
N ASN A 390 13.82 10.50 -0.37
CA ASN A 390 12.61 10.48 0.43
C ASN A 390 12.97 10.31 1.89
N LEU A 391 12.51 11.23 2.72
CA LEU A 391 12.65 11.19 4.17
C LEU A 391 11.27 11.33 4.81
N ASP A 392 10.89 10.35 5.61
CA ASP A 392 9.66 10.39 6.39
C ASP A 392 10.01 10.53 7.88
N LEU A 393 9.61 11.65 8.46
CA LEU A 393 9.75 12.03 9.86
C LEU A 393 8.39 12.22 10.53
N SER A 394 7.31 11.79 9.88
CA SER A 394 5.96 11.99 10.38
C SER A 394 5.70 11.27 11.70
N HIS A 395 4.71 11.76 12.45
CA HIS A 395 4.33 11.16 13.73
C HIS A 395 5.50 11.04 14.72
N ASN A 396 6.23 12.12 14.92
CA ASN A 396 7.30 12.26 15.90
C ASN A 396 7.00 13.35 16.93
N LEU A 397 7.99 13.77 17.70
CA LEU A 397 7.84 14.74 18.80
C LEU A 397 8.64 16.02 18.54
N MET A 398 8.93 16.35 17.29
CA MET A 398 9.70 17.55 16.94
C MET A 398 8.87 18.81 17.17
N ASP A 399 9.38 19.73 17.96
CA ASP A 399 8.81 21.04 18.22
C ASP A 399 9.47 22.19 17.42
N TYR A 400 10.58 21.90 16.76
CA TYR A 400 11.24 22.79 15.82
C TYR A 400 11.64 22.07 14.53
N PHE A 401 11.77 22.81 13.45
CA PHE A 401 12.19 22.27 12.17
C PHE A 401 13.72 22.07 12.13
N PRO A 402 14.21 20.88 11.75
CA PRO A 402 15.64 20.56 11.79
C PRO A 402 16.41 21.10 10.57
N ASP A 403 16.40 22.41 10.35
CA ASP A 403 16.90 23.12 9.17
C ASP A 403 18.36 22.81 8.80
N GLN A 404 19.26 22.81 9.79
CA GLN A 404 20.69 22.58 9.54
C GLN A 404 21.02 21.12 9.25
N SER A 405 20.26 20.18 9.84
CA SER A 405 20.54 18.75 9.72
C SER A 405 20.39 18.24 8.29
N LEU A 406 19.56 18.87 7.47
CA LEU A 406 19.25 18.46 6.11
C LEU A 406 19.93 19.32 5.03
N SER A 407 20.83 20.23 5.39
CA SER A 407 21.47 21.19 4.46
C SER A 407 22.26 20.54 3.32
N ASN A 408 22.73 19.31 3.49
CA ASN A 408 23.54 18.56 2.52
C ASN A 408 22.76 17.50 1.71
N THR A 409 21.44 17.45 1.81
CA THR A 409 20.60 16.45 1.13
C THR A 409 20.13 16.92 -0.25
N TYR A 410 21.04 17.20 -1.17
CA TYR A 410 20.79 17.86 -2.48
C TYR A 410 19.88 17.10 -3.46
N ARG A 411 19.51 15.85 -3.16
CA ARG A 411 18.65 15.03 -4.02
C ARG A 411 17.27 14.78 -3.41
N LEU A 412 16.94 15.50 -2.34
CA LEU A 412 15.67 15.31 -1.63
C LEU A 412 14.50 15.70 -2.56
N LYS A 413 13.55 14.78 -2.72
CA LYS A 413 12.33 14.96 -3.51
C LYS A 413 11.10 15.07 -2.61
N ASN A 414 11.05 14.27 -1.55
CA ASN A 414 9.93 14.27 -0.63
C ASN A 414 10.44 14.31 0.81
N LEU A 415 9.99 15.29 1.55
CA LEU A 415 10.19 15.42 3.00
C LEU A 415 8.82 15.48 3.67
N ASN A 416 8.51 14.44 4.41
CA ASN A 416 7.29 14.35 5.21
C ASN A 416 7.61 14.61 6.69
N VAL A 417 7.05 15.68 7.25
CA VAL A 417 7.21 16.08 8.67
C VAL A 417 5.84 16.23 9.33
N THR A 418 4.84 15.57 8.80
CA THR A 418 3.46 15.66 9.29
C THR A 418 3.32 15.09 10.70
N TYR A 419 2.29 15.54 11.42
CA TYR A 419 1.99 15.05 12.76
C TYR A 419 3.18 15.18 13.74
N ASN A 420 3.77 16.37 13.80
CA ASN A 420 4.75 16.79 14.78
C ASN A 420 4.19 17.97 15.59
N TYR A 421 5.01 18.72 16.29
CA TYR A 421 4.60 19.84 17.14
C TYR A 421 5.26 21.16 16.74
N ILE A 422 5.64 21.30 15.47
CA ILE A 422 6.35 22.48 14.97
C ILE A 422 5.38 23.66 14.94
N GLU A 423 5.70 24.74 15.68
CA GLU A 423 4.86 25.93 15.81
C GLU A 423 5.29 27.07 14.87
N GLU A 424 6.59 27.13 14.53
CA GLU A 424 7.14 28.18 13.68
C GLU A 424 8.36 27.71 12.88
N ILE A 425 8.55 28.31 11.69
CA ILE A 425 9.74 28.10 10.86
C ILE A 425 10.28 29.46 10.43
N HIS A 426 11.49 29.79 10.87
CA HIS A 426 12.16 31.04 10.54
C HIS A 426 13.29 30.88 9.51
N ASN A 427 13.81 29.68 9.35
CA ASN A 427 14.84 29.33 8.39
C ASN A 427 14.55 27.93 7.83
N LEU A 428 14.86 27.70 6.56
CA LEU A 428 14.66 26.40 5.92
C LEU A 428 15.83 26.09 4.98
N ARG A 429 16.99 25.77 5.57
CA ARG A 429 18.24 25.50 4.84
C ARG A 429 18.27 24.11 4.22
N ILE A 430 17.33 23.84 3.32
CA ILE A 430 17.23 22.57 2.61
C ILE A 430 17.36 22.84 1.10
N THR A 431 18.06 21.96 0.42
CA THR A 431 18.10 21.96 -1.05
C THR A 431 17.36 20.75 -1.58
N PHE A 432 16.27 20.97 -2.28
CA PHE A 432 15.54 19.93 -2.97
C PHE A 432 16.13 19.62 -4.34
N HIS A 433 15.74 18.48 -4.90
CA HIS A 433 16.17 18.07 -6.23
C HIS A 433 15.77 19.10 -7.29
N SER A 434 16.59 19.28 -8.32
CA SER A 434 16.36 20.29 -9.37
C SER A 434 15.08 20.08 -10.19
N GLU A 435 14.55 18.85 -10.23
CA GLU A 435 13.27 18.53 -10.88
C GLU A 435 12.05 18.89 -10.04
N GLY A 436 12.25 19.27 -8.78
CA GLY A 436 11.23 19.66 -7.84
C GLY A 436 11.23 18.84 -6.55
N GLY A 437 10.79 19.47 -5.47
CA GLY A 437 10.65 18.87 -4.16
C GLY A 437 9.31 19.18 -3.50
N VAL A 438 8.86 18.26 -2.65
CA VAL A 438 7.65 18.34 -1.84
C VAL A 438 8.05 18.41 -0.38
N LEU A 439 7.53 19.40 0.34
CA LEU A 439 7.62 19.49 1.80
C LEU A 439 6.21 19.43 2.38
N ASP A 440 5.94 18.40 3.16
CA ASP A 440 4.68 18.23 3.87
C ASP A 440 4.86 18.51 5.36
N LEU A 441 4.27 19.59 5.82
CA LEU A 441 4.23 20.07 7.20
C LEU A 441 2.81 20.03 7.77
N SER A 442 1.90 19.30 7.16
CA SER A 442 0.52 19.23 7.61
C SER A 442 0.39 18.60 9.00
N ASN A 443 -0.69 18.93 9.69
CA ASN A 443 -0.96 18.41 11.03
C ASN A 443 0.17 18.71 12.04
N ASN A 444 0.59 19.96 12.08
CA ASN A 444 1.51 20.53 13.06
C ASN A 444 0.80 21.68 13.85
N GLY A 445 1.56 22.46 14.56
CA GLY A 445 1.07 23.65 15.25
C GLY A 445 1.42 24.96 14.56
N LEU A 446 1.83 24.92 13.28
CA LEU A 446 2.40 26.07 12.58
C LEU A 446 1.46 27.27 12.54
N SER A 447 1.96 28.40 13.05
CA SER A 447 1.32 29.70 12.95
C SER A 447 2.04 30.66 12.01
N THR A 448 3.33 30.49 11.84
CA THR A 448 4.17 31.35 10.99
C THR A 448 5.25 30.56 10.24
N ILE A 449 5.55 31.01 9.04
CA ILE A 449 6.65 30.48 8.23
C ILE A 449 7.30 31.60 7.42
N TYR A 450 8.61 31.67 7.49
CA TYR A 450 9.43 32.55 6.66
C TYR A 450 10.56 31.75 6.00
N ILE A 451 10.62 31.77 4.68
CA ILE A 451 11.69 31.13 3.90
C ILE A 451 12.44 32.21 3.12
N PRO A 452 13.70 32.51 3.48
CA PRO A 452 14.55 33.47 2.76
C PRO A 452 14.83 33.07 1.29
N VAL A 453 15.31 34.02 0.49
CA VAL A 453 15.53 33.90 -0.97
C VAL A 453 16.42 32.72 -1.36
N ASP A 454 17.48 32.47 -0.59
CA ASP A 454 18.51 31.48 -0.92
C ASP A 454 18.29 30.12 -0.20
N GLU A 455 17.15 29.96 0.45
CA GLU A 455 16.78 28.75 1.18
C GLU A 455 15.68 27.98 0.46
N ALA A 456 15.50 26.70 0.79
CA ALA A 456 14.55 25.77 0.18
C ALA A 456 14.65 25.71 -1.36
N LEU A 457 15.85 25.76 -1.90
CA LEU A 457 16.08 25.69 -3.35
C LEU A 457 15.47 24.41 -3.93
N GLY A 458 14.72 24.53 -5.03
CA GLY A 458 14.04 23.41 -5.67
C GLY A 458 12.70 23.03 -5.08
N LEU A 459 12.20 23.71 -4.02
CA LEU A 459 10.87 23.46 -3.48
C LEU A 459 9.78 23.83 -4.49
N THR A 460 8.93 22.87 -4.86
CA THR A 460 7.84 23.07 -5.84
C THR A 460 6.46 22.89 -5.24
N GLU A 461 6.33 22.16 -4.15
CA GLU A 461 5.06 21.91 -3.46
C GLU A 461 5.26 22.03 -1.95
N LEU A 462 4.45 22.85 -1.29
CA LEU A 462 4.44 23.04 0.15
C LEU A 462 3.04 22.78 0.69
N ILE A 463 2.94 21.87 1.65
CA ILE A 463 1.68 21.47 2.26
C ILE A 463 1.68 21.92 3.73
N LEU A 464 0.80 22.88 4.05
CA LEU A 464 0.61 23.48 5.37
C LEU A 464 -0.79 23.21 5.93
N SER A 465 -1.48 22.20 5.40
CA SER A 465 -2.85 21.93 5.80
C SER A 465 -2.95 21.43 7.25
N SER A 466 -4.08 21.70 7.90
CA SER A 466 -4.31 21.28 9.30
C SER A 466 -3.25 21.81 10.28
N ASN A 467 -3.00 23.11 10.22
CA ASN A 467 -2.10 23.83 11.11
C ASN A 467 -2.86 24.92 11.90
N ASN A 468 -2.14 25.82 12.55
CA ASN A 468 -2.69 26.89 13.39
C ASN A 468 -2.57 28.29 12.74
N ILE A 469 -2.57 28.35 11.40
CA ILE A 469 -2.42 29.60 10.67
C ILE A 469 -3.72 30.39 10.74
N SER A 470 -3.70 31.49 11.45
CA SER A 470 -4.84 32.42 11.59
C SER A 470 -4.72 33.66 10.72
N ASP A 471 -3.50 34.03 10.34
CA ASP A 471 -3.20 35.17 9.50
C ASP A 471 -2.28 34.77 8.34
N ALA A 472 -2.78 34.87 7.12
CA ALA A 472 -2.04 34.51 5.92
C ALA A 472 -0.79 35.38 5.67
N TYR A 473 -0.74 36.60 6.24
CA TYR A 473 0.42 37.50 6.16
C TYR A 473 1.68 36.91 6.84
N LEU A 474 1.51 36.04 7.80
CA LEU A 474 2.60 35.37 8.51
C LEU A 474 3.27 34.27 7.67
N ILE A 475 2.70 33.97 6.50
CA ILE A 475 3.25 32.98 5.55
C ILE A 475 4.03 33.71 4.46
N ARG A 476 5.33 33.86 4.68
CA ARG A 476 6.21 34.69 3.83
C ARG A 476 7.05 33.82 2.89
N LEU A 477 6.55 33.64 1.66
CA LEU A 477 7.13 32.79 0.63
C LEU A 477 7.42 33.54 -0.68
N ALA A 478 7.34 34.86 -0.69
CA ALA A 478 7.39 35.68 -1.91
C ALA A 478 8.66 35.44 -2.78
N ASP A 479 9.72 34.99 -2.14
CA ASP A 479 11.03 34.79 -2.79
C ASP A 479 11.21 33.37 -3.36
N GLN A 480 10.26 32.44 -3.11
CA GLN A 480 10.34 31.03 -3.51
C GLN A 480 9.89 30.81 -4.97
N ARG A 481 10.71 31.19 -5.94
CA ARG A 481 10.36 31.27 -7.37
C ARG A 481 9.99 29.94 -8.02
N ASN A 482 10.35 28.80 -7.44
CA ASN A 482 10.05 27.46 -7.94
C ASN A 482 8.74 26.90 -7.36
N LEU A 483 8.20 27.52 -6.33
CA LEU A 483 6.98 27.04 -5.65
C LEU A 483 5.77 27.22 -6.57
N THR A 484 5.13 26.13 -6.93
CA THR A 484 3.98 26.09 -7.85
C THR A 484 2.69 25.65 -7.17
N LYS A 485 2.79 24.91 -6.06
CA LYS A 485 1.62 24.43 -5.33
C LYS A 485 1.77 24.76 -3.85
N LEU A 486 0.71 25.32 -3.29
CA LEU A 486 0.60 25.62 -1.87
C LEU A 486 -0.76 25.18 -1.36
N ASP A 487 -0.75 24.33 -0.33
CA ASP A 487 -1.94 23.92 0.42
C ASP A 487 -1.93 24.54 1.81
N MET A 488 -2.86 25.45 2.07
CA MET A 488 -3.13 26.08 3.35
C MET A 488 -4.53 25.72 3.86
N SER A 489 -5.08 24.63 3.41
CA SER A 489 -6.41 24.17 3.81
C SER A 489 -6.46 23.76 5.29
N LYS A 490 -7.68 23.75 5.87
CA LYS A 490 -7.90 23.33 7.28
C LYS A 490 -7.05 24.12 8.28
N ASN A 491 -7.02 25.41 8.11
CA ASN A 491 -6.41 26.36 9.03
C ASN A 491 -7.48 27.30 9.61
N PHE A 492 -7.10 28.43 10.16
CA PHE A 492 -8.00 29.38 10.86
C PHE A 492 -7.98 30.77 10.22
N ILE A 493 -7.65 30.89 8.94
CA ILE A 493 -7.58 32.15 8.21
C ILE A 493 -8.98 32.75 8.13
N GLN A 494 -9.14 34.03 8.59
CA GLN A 494 -10.45 34.68 8.67
C GLN A 494 -10.70 35.70 7.58
N GLU A 495 -9.64 36.38 7.11
CA GLU A 495 -9.74 37.41 6.09
C GLU A 495 -8.53 37.40 5.16
N LEU A 496 -8.73 37.87 3.94
CA LEU A 496 -7.70 38.07 2.95
C LEU A 496 -7.83 39.48 2.37
N ASP A 497 -6.74 40.20 2.34
CA ASP A 497 -6.62 41.52 1.70
C ASP A 497 -5.44 41.55 0.72
N GLU A 498 -5.16 42.70 0.13
CA GLU A 498 -4.06 42.91 -0.82
C GLU A 498 -2.68 42.56 -0.22
N SER A 499 -2.50 42.69 1.09
CA SER A 499 -1.23 42.44 1.78
C SER A 499 -1.11 41.02 2.35
N SER A 500 -2.23 40.30 2.49
CA SER A 500 -2.29 39.04 3.22
C SER A 500 -1.45 37.93 2.59
N LEU A 501 -1.40 37.86 1.24
CA LEU A 501 -0.71 36.77 0.57
C LEU A 501 0.70 37.18 0.13
N GLN A 502 1.70 36.90 0.96
CA GLN A 502 3.13 37.12 0.66
C GLN A 502 3.70 35.92 -0.15
N LEU A 503 3.07 35.62 -1.28
CA LEU A 503 3.35 34.44 -2.12
C LEU A 503 4.08 34.79 -3.41
N PRO A 504 4.86 33.86 -4.00
CA PRO A 504 5.52 34.08 -5.27
C PRO A 504 4.51 33.99 -6.44
N ASN A 505 4.83 34.69 -7.51
CA ASN A 505 4.02 34.66 -8.72
C ASN A 505 3.96 33.30 -9.43
N SER A 506 4.90 32.40 -9.13
CA SER A 506 4.97 31.04 -9.70
C SER A 506 3.85 30.09 -9.24
N ILE A 507 3.04 30.48 -8.26
CA ILE A 507 1.94 29.62 -7.74
C ILE A 507 0.91 29.37 -8.84
N VAL A 508 0.68 28.09 -9.11
CA VAL A 508 -0.30 27.58 -10.07
C VAL A 508 -1.53 26.98 -9.37
N CYS A 509 -1.34 26.39 -8.20
CA CYS A 509 -2.41 25.80 -7.39
C CYS A 509 -2.33 26.33 -5.96
N LEU A 510 -3.42 26.95 -5.48
CA LEU A 510 -3.59 27.43 -4.12
C LEU A 510 -4.84 26.84 -3.51
N ASP A 511 -4.69 26.16 -2.38
CA ASP A 511 -5.79 25.61 -1.61
C ASP A 511 -5.94 26.36 -0.28
N LEU A 512 -7.09 27.01 -0.10
CA LEU A 512 -7.51 27.74 1.10
C LEU A 512 -8.83 27.17 1.66
N SER A 513 -9.18 25.96 1.26
CA SER A 513 -10.42 25.32 1.70
C SER A 513 -10.39 24.98 3.21
N PHE A 514 -11.57 24.82 3.78
CA PHE A 514 -11.71 24.50 5.21
C PHE A 514 -10.98 25.50 6.15
N ASN A 515 -11.17 26.79 5.88
CA ASN A 515 -10.74 27.87 6.74
C ASN A 515 -11.98 28.60 7.31
N ASP A 516 -11.77 29.72 7.97
CA ASP A 516 -12.83 30.59 8.53
C ASP A 516 -13.00 31.89 7.73
N ILE A 517 -12.62 31.89 6.43
CA ILE A 517 -12.58 33.10 5.60
C ILE A 517 -14.01 33.66 5.44
N ARG A 518 -14.19 34.89 5.91
CA ARG A 518 -15.45 35.63 5.86
C ARG A 518 -15.42 36.77 4.84
N VAL A 519 -14.26 37.40 4.72
CA VAL A 519 -14.05 38.56 3.86
C VAL A 519 -12.82 38.35 2.97
N ILE A 520 -12.99 38.63 1.68
CA ILE A 520 -11.90 38.69 0.71
C ILE A 520 -11.93 40.08 0.11
N GLY A 521 -10.93 40.88 0.42
CA GLY A 521 -10.80 42.24 -0.11
C GLY A 521 -10.41 42.32 -1.59
N PRO A 522 -10.59 43.46 -2.22
CA PRO A 522 -10.16 43.70 -3.61
C PRO A 522 -8.67 43.41 -3.76
N SER A 523 -8.30 42.83 -4.90
CA SER A 523 -6.88 42.54 -5.27
C SER A 523 -6.17 41.56 -4.30
N ALA A 524 -6.86 40.82 -3.44
CA ALA A 524 -6.26 39.87 -2.51
C ALA A 524 -5.30 38.86 -3.19
N PHE A 525 -5.57 38.48 -4.44
CA PHE A 525 -4.76 37.54 -5.21
C PHE A 525 -3.83 38.19 -6.27
N HIS A 526 -3.62 39.48 -6.20
CA HIS A 526 -2.87 40.24 -7.27
C HIS A 526 -1.45 39.71 -7.49
N ARG A 527 -0.80 39.12 -6.50
CA ARG A 527 0.56 38.57 -6.57
C ARG A 527 0.66 37.24 -7.28
N VAL A 528 -0.43 36.48 -7.34
CA VAL A 528 -0.44 35.08 -7.87
C VAL A 528 -1.13 35.00 -9.23
N ASN A 529 -0.74 35.85 -10.17
CA ASN A 529 -1.42 35.98 -11.47
C ASN A 529 -1.27 34.77 -12.41
N GLN A 530 -0.36 33.83 -12.14
CA GLN A 530 -0.24 32.54 -12.86
C GLN A 530 -1.14 31.42 -12.32
N LEU A 531 -1.99 31.76 -11.34
CA LEU A 531 -2.85 30.78 -10.68
C LEU A 531 -3.84 30.15 -11.69
N LYS A 532 -3.88 28.82 -11.71
CA LYS A 532 -4.81 28.03 -12.55
C LYS A 532 -5.90 27.36 -11.71
N THR A 533 -5.61 27.05 -10.45
CA THR A 533 -6.58 26.43 -9.54
C THR A 533 -6.61 27.17 -8.21
N LEU A 534 -7.78 27.66 -7.83
CA LEU A 534 -8.05 28.29 -6.54
C LEU A 534 -9.19 27.55 -5.84
N ARG A 535 -8.93 27.03 -4.64
CA ARG A 535 -9.94 26.40 -3.79
C ARG A 535 -10.21 27.26 -2.57
N LEU A 536 -11.48 27.64 -2.40
CA LEU A 536 -12.02 28.43 -1.30
C LEU A 536 -13.24 27.74 -0.68
N SER A 537 -13.40 26.43 -0.95
CA SER A 537 -14.55 25.68 -0.46
C SER A 537 -14.50 25.50 1.07
N HIS A 538 -15.66 25.25 1.67
CA HIS A 538 -15.78 25.08 3.12
C HIS A 538 -15.20 26.25 3.92
N ASN A 539 -15.64 27.46 3.57
CA ASN A 539 -15.35 28.71 4.29
C ASN A 539 -16.66 29.37 4.76
N ARG A 540 -16.61 30.62 5.19
CA ARG A 540 -17.76 31.40 5.64
C ARG A 540 -18.00 32.65 4.80
N ILE A 541 -17.65 32.58 3.50
CA ILE A 541 -17.75 33.72 2.59
C ILE A 541 -19.23 34.03 2.32
N LYS A 542 -19.68 35.25 2.65
CA LYS A 542 -21.06 35.70 2.45
C LYS A 542 -21.29 36.47 1.17
N SER A 543 -20.27 37.18 0.74
CA SER A 543 -20.28 37.97 -0.49
C SER A 543 -18.88 38.03 -1.09
N ILE A 544 -18.83 38.27 -2.40
CA ILE A 544 -17.59 38.46 -3.14
C ILE A 544 -17.66 39.85 -3.76
N GLU A 545 -16.78 40.74 -3.36
CA GLU A 545 -16.74 42.08 -3.85
C GLU A 545 -16.09 42.18 -5.24
N PHE A 546 -16.43 43.27 -5.96
CA PHE A 546 -15.81 43.55 -7.26
C PHE A 546 -14.29 43.76 -7.10
N GLY A 547 -13.51 43.08 -7.96
CA GLY A 547 -12.06 43.19 -7.95
C GLY A 547 -11.33 42.17 -7.08
N VAL A 548 -12.03 41.29 -6.35
CA VAL A 548 -11.40 40.18 -5.56
C VAL A 548 -10.48 39.33 -6.43
N PHE A 549 -10.96 38.93 -7.61
CA PHE A 549 -10.21 38.05 -8.54
C PHE A 549 -9.42 38.84 -9.59
N ARG A 550 -9.18 40.15 -9.37
CA ARG A 550 -8.46 40.98 -10.29
C ARG A 550 -7.06 40.45 -10.53
N GLY A 551 -6.69 40.31 -11.82
CA GLY A 551 -5.37 39.84 -12.26
C GLY A 551 -5.27 38.31 -12.44
N LEU A 552 -6.26 37.49 -12.03
CA LEU A 552 -6.23 36.06 -12.21
C LEU A 552 -6.63 35.62 -13.63
N THR A 553 -5.95 36.13 -14.62
CA THR A 553 -6.29 35.92 -16.04
C THR A 553 -6.12 34.48 -16.50
N GLU A 554 -5.26 33.66 -15.83
CA GLU A 554 -4.95 32.28 -16.19
C GLU A 554 -5.81 31.26 -15.43
N LEU A 555 -6.73 31.71 -14.56
CA LEU A 555 -7.50 30.80 -13.70
C LEU A 555 -8.43 29.91 -14.52
N LEU A 556 -8.31 28.59 -14.33
CA LEU A 556 -9.10 27.55 -14.98
C LEU A 556 -10.18 26.98 -14.07
N ASN A 557 -9.85 26.79 -12.78
CA ASN A 557 -10.73 26.15 -11.81
C ASN A 557 -10.88 27.03 -10.57
N LEU A 558 -12.12 27.37 -10.24
CA LEU A 558 -12.50 28.10 -9.03
C LEU A 558 -13.52 27.30 -8.24
N ASP A 559 -13.19 26.94 -7.02
CA ASP A 559 -14.09 26.25 -6.12
C ASP A 559 -14.50 27.15 -4.93
N LEU A 560 -15.77 27.54 -4.92
CA LEU A 560 -16.43 28.35 -3.88
C LEU A 560 -17.55 27.58 -3.19
N SER A 561 -17.55 26.24 -3.33
CA SER A 561 -18.58 25.39 -2.74
C SER A 561 -18.55 25.41 -1.20
N TYR A 562 -19.66 25.08 -0.57
CA TYR A 562 -19.79 25.03 0.88
C TYR A 562 -19.35 26.35 1.55
N ASN A 563 -19.97 27.45 1.11
CA ASN A 563 -19.85 28.78 1.69
C ASN A 563 -21.23 29.32 2.07
N GLU A 564 -21.32 30.58 2.47
CA GLU A 564 -22.55 31.26 2.87
C GLU A 564 -22.97 32.35 1.86
N ILE A 565 -22.61 32.18 0.57
CA ILE A 565 -22.84 33.19 -0.47
C ILE A 565 -24.33 33.24 -0.79
N GLU A 566 -24.97 34.38 -0.51
CA GLU A 566 -26.41 34.59 -0.76
C GLU A 566 -26.66 35.32 -2.09
N LEU A 567 -25.80 36.29 -2.42
CA LEU A 567 -25.87 37.13 -3.61
C LEU A 567 -24.55 37.11 -4.36
N LEU A 568 -24.61 36.99 -5.65
CA LEU A 568 -23.43 36.97 -6.49
C LEU A 568 -23.61 37.90 -7.71
N ASP A 569 -22.85 38.98 -7.74
CA ASP A 569 -22.72 39.83 -8.92
C ASP A 569 -21.73 39.14 -9.90
N SER A 570 -22.22 38.77 -11.04
CA SER A 570 -21.42 38.10 -12.06
C SER A 570 -20.21 38.90 -12.57
N LYS A 571 -20.22 40.21 -12.39
CA LYS A 571 -19.09 41.07 -12.74
C LYS A 571 -17.81 40.76 -11.98
N VAL A 572 -17.89 40.09 -10.82
CA VAL A 572 -16.74 39.64 -10.07
C VAL A 572 -15.84 38.65 -10.85
N PHE A 573 -16.40 37.97 -11.84
CA PHE A 573 -15.67 37.02 -12.69
C PHE A 573 -15.15 37.59 -14.02
N MET A 574 -15.27 38.90 -14.27
CA MET A 574 -14.90 39.49 -15.56
C MET A 574 -13.44 39.29 -15.95
N ASP A 575 -12.52 39.32 -14.98
CA ASP A 575 -11.09 39.13 -15.21
C ASP A 575 -10.69 37.68 -15.49
N LEU A 576 -11.54 36.71 -15.13
CA LEU A 576 -11.28 35.28 -15.25
C LEU A 576 -11.51 34.76 -16.68
N LYS A 577 -10.68 35.13 -17.63
CA LYS A 577 -10.88 34.90 -19.07
C LYS A 577 -10.90 33.43 -19.46
N PHE A 578 -10.11 32.57 -18.78
CA PHE A 578 -9.93 31.16 -19.09
C PHE A 578 -10.68 30.23 -18.14
N LEU A 579 -11.55 30.75 -17.26
CA LEU A 579 -12.27 29.95 -16.30
C LEU A 579 -13.09 28.86 -17.02
N SER A 580 -12.82 27.60 -16.71
CA SER A 580 -13.46 26.43 -17.30
C SER A 580 -14.31 25.65 -16.31
N VAL A 581 -14.04 25.77 -15.00
CA VAL A 581 -14.82 25.13 -13.95
C VAL A 581 -15.08 26.14 -12.83
N LEU A 582 -16.36 26.31 -12.47
CA LEU A 582 -16.83 27.10 -11.34
C LEU A 582 -17.74 26.25 -10.48
N SER A 583 -17.35 25.99 -9.23
CA SER A 583 -18.20 25.30 -8.24
C SER A 583 -18.77 26.31 -7.26
N LEU A 584 -20.10 26.36 -7.19
CA LEU A 584 -20.89 27.18 -6.27
C LEU A 584 -21.86 26.31 -5.47
N ARG A 585 -21.59 25.01 -5.36
CA ARG A 585 -22.44 24.04 -4.63
C ARG A 585 -22.58 24.41 -3.16
N HIS A 586 -23.68 24.02 -2.55
CA HIS A 586 -23.90 24.21 -1.12
C HIS A 586 -23.60 25.64 -0.64
N ASN A 587 -24.31 26.60 -1.26
CA ASN A 587 -24.31 28.00 -0.85
C ASN A 587 -25.75 28.45 -0.52
N GLY A 588 -25.93 29.70 -0.16
CA GLY A 588 -27.23 30.31 0.07
C GLY A 588 -27.81 31.06 -1.13
N LEU A 589 -27.30 30.84 -2.33
CA LEU A 589 -27.61 31.63 -3.51
C LEU A 589 -29.11 31.62 -3.83
N ASN A 590 -29.71 32.80 -3.71
CA ASN A 590 -31.12 33.04 -4.10
C ASN A 590 -31.24 33.58 -5.53
N PHE A 591 -30.24 34.31 -5.97
CA PHE A 591 -30.19 34.98 -7.25
C PHE A 591 -28.74 35.10 -7.75
N ILE A 592 -28.57 34.94 -9.07
CA ILE A 592 -27.31 35.23 -9.78
C ILE A 592 -27.66 36.16 -10.93
N ASP A 593 -26.98 37.31 -11.04
CA ASP A 593 -27.13 38.21 -12.17
C ASP A 593 -26.58 37.57 -13.45
N ARG A 594 -27.40 37.57 -14.52
CA ARG A 594 -27.14 36.78 -15.72
C ARG A 594 -26.37 37.51 -16.82
N ASP A 595 -26.36 38.84 -16.77
CA ASP A 595 -26.11 39.60 -17.99
C ASP A 595 -24.63 39.73 -18.35
N SER A 596 -23.68 39.37 -17.47
CA SER A 596 -22.26 39.69 -17.70
C SER A 596 -21.27 38.54 -17.75
N TRP A 597 -21.55 37.41 -17.12
CA TRP A 597 -20.57 36.31 -17.00
C TRP A 597 -20.74 35.20 -18.04
N LEU A 598 -21.94 35.12 -18.65
CA LEU A 598 -22.27 34.10 -19.64
C LEU A 598 -21.80 34.45 -21.05
N THR A 599 -21.64 35.73 -21.36
CA THR A 599 -21.45 36.21 -22.73
C THR A 599 -20.03 36.01 -23.30
N HIS A 600 -19.04 35.63 -22.47
CA HIS A 600 -17.63 35.66 -22.88
C HIS A 600 -16.85 34.38 -22.57
N LYS A 601 -17.48 33.31 -22.05
CA LYS A 601 -16.76 32.11 -21.58
C LYS A 601 -17.21 30.84 -22.31
N TYR A 602 -16.41 30.46 -23.29
CA TYR A 602 -16.58 29.19 -24.00
C TYR A 602 -16.22 28.00 -23.08
N ASN A 603 -17.07 26.97 -23.02
CA ASN A 603 -16.86 25.73 -22.27
C ASN A 603 -16.80 25.85 -20.74
N LEU A 604 -17.35 26.90 -20.13
CA LEU A 604 -17.45 26.99 -18.68
C LEU A 604 -18.44 25.95 -18.12
N LYS A 605 -18.02 25.16 -17.15
CA LYS A 605 -18.88 24.25 -16.36
C LYS A 605 -19.18 24.90 -15.02
N VAL A 606 -20.46 25.06 -14.71
CA VAL A 606 -20.91 25.65 -13.44
C VAL A 606 -21.69 24.61 -12.66
N TYR A 607 -21.32 24.43 -11.40
CA TYR A 607 -21.99 23.54 -10.47
C TYR A 607 -22.80 24.37 -9.46
N LEU A 608 -24.13 24.18 -9.41
CA LEU A 608 -25.08 24.96 -8.61
C LEU A 608 -25.90 24.13 -7.63
N ASP A 609 -25.51 22.88 -7.40
CA ASP A 609 -26.24 21.97 -6.52
C ASP A 609 -26.40 22.57 -5.11
N ASP A 610 -27.53 22.27 -4.47
CA ASP A 610 -27.84 22.64 -3.08
C ASP A 610 -27.75 24.15 -2.80
N ASN A 611 -28.34 24.96 -3.68
CA ASN A 611 -28.57 26.38 -3.50
C ASN A 611 -30.07 26.68 -3.29
N GLN A 612 -30.41 27.94 -3.05
CA GLN A 612 -31.81 28.39 -2.79
C GLN A 612 -32.43 29.11 -4.00
N LEU A 613 -31.96 28.78 -5.22
CA LEU A 613 -32.45 29.39 -6.46
C LEU A 613 -33.94 29.15 -6.65
N SER A 614 -34.70 30.18 -7.07
CA SER A 614 -36.13 30.00 -7.40
C SER A 614 -36.31 29.21 -8.69
N CYS A 615 -37.36 28.41 -8.76
CA CYS A 615 -37.67 27.65 -9.98
C CYS A 615 -37.92 28.56 -11.17
N ASP A 616 -38.54 29.71 -10.97
CA ASP A 616 -38.81 30.70 -12.03
C ASP A 616 -37.50 31.30 -12.57
N TRP A 617 -36.56 31.65 -11.67
CA TRP A 617 -35.23 32.09 -12.08
C TRP A 617 -34.52 31.01 -12.90
N LEU A 618 -34.51 29.77 -12.39
CA LEU A 618 -33.83 28.63 -12.99
C LEU A 618 -34.42 28.28 -14.38
N ALA A 619 -35.74 28.23 -14.48
CA ALA A 619 -36.45 28.00 -15.77
C ALA A 619 -36.06 29.06 -16.82
N LYS A 620 -36.01 30.31 -16.38
CA LYS A 620 -35.66 31.43 -17.24
C LYS A 620 -34.17 31.38 -17.64
N ALA A 621 -33.30 31.06 -16.71
CA ALA A 621 -31.86 30.87 -16.97
C ALA A 621 -31.61 29.73 -17.96
N LEU A 622 -32.24 28.58 -17.78
CA LEU A 622 -32.11 27.42 -18.69
C LEU A 622 -32.74 27.70 -20.07
N SER A 623 -33.88 28.42 -20.10
CA SER A 623 -34.48 28.86 -21.39
C SER A 623 -33.54 29.77 -22.16
N ASP A 624 -32.88 30.70 -21.49
CA ASP A 624 -31.90 31.59 -22.13
C ASP A 624 -30.68 30.80 -22.61
N PHE A 625 -30.28 29.73 -21.90
CA PHE A 625 -29.23 28.80 -22.33
C PHE A 625 -29.63 28.01 -23.59
N ASN A 626 -30.85 27.54 -23.68
CA ASN A 626 -31.31 26.72 -24.80
C ASN A 626 -31.67 27.51 -26.06
N ASN A 627 -32.08 28.75 -25.92
CA ASN A 627 -32.55 29.62 -27.02
C ASN A 627 -31.44 30.47 -27.66
N GLY A 628 -30.26 30.55 -27.07
CA GLY A 628 -29.13 31.27 -27.65
C GLY A 628 -28.33 30.40 -28.61
N TYR A 629 -27.96 30.91 -29.76
CA TYR A 629 -27.21 30.27 -30.84
C TYR A 629 -26.17 29.27 -30.34
N SER A 630 -26.42 28.01 -30.64
CA SER A 630 -25.68 26.81 -30.25
C SER A 630 -24.15 26.95 -30.33
N LYS A 631 -23.48 26.68 -29.24
CA LYS A 631 -22.08 26.29 -28.99
C LYS A 631 -21.32 27.05 -27.88
N MET A 632 -21.93 27.96 -27.12
CA MET A 632 -21.22 28.90 -26.24
C MET A 632 -21.70 28.91 -24.77
N TYR A 633 -22.35 27.87 -24.26
CA TYR A 633 -22.98 27.96 -22.93
C TYR A 633 -22.30 27.08 -21.90
N PRO A 634 -22.23 27.55 -20.63
CA PRO A 634 -21.72 26.73 -19.53
C PRO A 634 -22.62 25.50 -19.36
N THR A 635 -21.99 24.33 -19.22
CA THR A 635 -22.71 23.11 -18.88
C THR A 635 -23.01 23.14 -17.38
N VAL A 636 -24.29 23.27 -17.01
CA VAL A 636 -24.70 23.15 -15.62
C VAL A 636 -24.81 21.67 -15.29
N LEU A 637 -24.00 21.20 -14.36
CA LEU A 637 -24.00 19.81 -13.90
C LEU A 637 -24.67 19.73 -12.54
N VAL A 638 -25.62 18.81 -12.40
CA VAL A 638 -26.37 18.60 -11.16
C VAL A 638 -26.50 17.12 -10.89
N SER A 639 -26.28 16.74 -9.64
CA SER A 639 -26.59 15.39 -9.17
C SER A 639 -28.07 15.30 -8.79
N THR A 640 -28.78 14.34 -9.36
CA THR A 640 -30.22 14.13 -9.14
C THR A 640 -30.55 13.83 -7.68
N ILE A 641 -31.33 14.70 -7.03
CA ILE A 641 -32.02 14.43 -5.76
C ILE A 641 -33.51 14.77 -5.92
N SER A 642 -34.35 13.93 -5.34
CA SER A 642 -35.81 14.05 -5.38
C SER A 642 -36.32 15.35 -4.72
N GLY A 643 -36.98 16.17 -5.48
CA GLY A 643 -37.62 17.44 -5.09
C GLY A 643 -38.17 18.16 -6.31
N HIS A 644 -38.73 19.35 -6.12
CA HIS A 644 -39.09 20.19 -7.29
C HIS A 644 -37.76 20.56 -7.98
N SER A 645 -37.62 20.14 -9.21
CA SER A 645 -36.41 20.40 -10.01
C SER A 645 -36.80 20.77 -11.43
N ILE A 646 -36.01 21.64 -12.04
CA ILE A 646 -36.06 21.92 -13.47
C ILE A 646 -34.81 21.35 -14.09
N GLU A 647 -34.94 20.43 -15.03
CA GLU A 647 -33.82 19.70 -15.66
C GLU A 647 -32.86 19.05 -14.64
N GLY A 648 -33.41 18.58 -13.49
CA GLY A 648 -32.61 17.94 -12.44
C GLY A 648 -31.94 18.90 -11.44
N ILE A 649 -32.13 20.21 -11.58
CA ILE A 649 -31.60 21.20 -10.63
C ILE A 649 -32.68 21.47 -9.57
N PRO A 650 -32.39 21.21 -8.27
CA PRO A 650 -33.29 21.52 -7.18
C PRO A 650 -33.56 23.02 -7.12
N CYS A 651 -34.84 23.42 -6.93
CA CYS A 651 -35.21 24.81 -6.82
C CYS A 651 -36.36 25.02 -5.84
N LYS A 652 -36.52 26.25 -5.30
CA LYS A 652 -37.63 26.63 -4.43
C LYS A 652 -38.79 27.12 -5.25
N GLN A 653 -39.98 26.55 -5.03
CA GLN A 653 -41.22 27.15 -5.52
C GLN A 653 -41.60 28.35 -4.65
N GLU A 654 -41.81 29.50 -5.27
CA GLU A 654 -42.38 30.69 -4.59
C GLU A 654 -43.90 30.61 -4.46
N VAL A 655 -44.46 29.49 -4.04
CA VAL A 655 -45.91 29.41 -3.77
C VAL A 655 -46.11 28.76 -2.42
N GLY A 656 -46.87 29.52 -1.61
CA GLY A 656 -47.46 29.18 -0.36
C GLY A 656 -47.41 27.71 0.10
N PHE A 657 -46.77 27.50 1.20
CA PHE A 657 -46.92 26.41 2.16
C PHE A 657 -47.57 25.10 1.66
N ILE A 658 -46.75 24.17 1.20
CA ILE A 658 -46.99 22.74 1.42
C ILE A 658 -45.69 22.13 1.93
N SER A 659 -45.67 21.84 3.21
CA SER A 659 -44.55 21.13 3.85
C SER A 659 -44.62 19.65 3.44
N ASP A 660 -43.64 19.18 2.69
CA ASP A 660 -43.44 17.75 2.48
C ASP A 660 -42.52 17.19 3.60
N PRO A 661 -43.04 16.28 4.45
CA PRO A 661 -42.25 15.69 5.54
C PRO A 661 -41.10 14.80 5.07
N GLN A 662 -41.08 14.31 3.83
CA GLN A 662 -40.08 13.38 3.33
C GLN A 662 -38.73 14.06 2.97
N ALA A 663 -38.76 15.32 2.52
CA ALA A 663 -37.54 16.08 2.24
C ALA A 663 -36.64 16.31 3.48
N LYS A 664 -37.25 16.35 4.67
CA LYS A 664 -36.56 16.49 5.94
C LYS A 664 -35.75 15.25 6.31
N TYR A 665 -36.23 14.04 5.97
CA TYR A 665 -35.58 12.78 6.27
C TYR A 665 -34.27 12.57 5.48
N MET A 666 -34.21 12.98 4.23
CA MET A 666 -33.06 12.79 3.35
C MET A 666 -31.89 13.75 3.68
N ILE A 667 -32.21 14.95 4.18
CA ILE A 667 -31.22 15.92 4.67
C ILE A 667 -30.60 15.40 5.97
N ASP A 668 -31.43 14.85 6.85
CA ASP A 668 -31.01 14.32 8.14
C ASP A 668 -30.08 13.08 7.98
N GLU A 669 -30.32 12.24 6.97
CA GLU A 669 -29.49 11.03 6.73
C GLU A 669 -28.09 11.37 6.20
N ARG A 670 -27.96 12.37 5.31
CA ARG A 670 -26.67 12.85 4.81
C ARG A 670 -25.89 13.64 5.86
N LEU A 671 -26.56 14.48 6.64
CA LEU A 671 -25.99 15.16 7.81
C LEU A 671 -25.55 14.13 8.86
N LEU A 672 -26.33 13.06 9.06
CA LEU A 672 -25.98 11.97 9.97
C LEU A 672 -24.75 11.20 9.49
N ILE A 673 -24.64 10.86 8.21
CA ILE A 673 -23.48 10.17 7.63
C ILE A 673 -22.24 11.06 7.68
N THR A 674 -22.39 12.37 7.44
CA THR A 674 -21.27 13.31 7.48
C THR A 674 -20.84 13.57 8.93
N SER A 675 -21.79 13.73 9.84
CA SER A 675 -21.50 13.88 11.28
C SER A 675 -20.93 12.59 11.90
N GLN A 676 -21.34 11.41 11.46
CA GLN A 676 -20.75 10.13 11.87
C GLN A 676 -19.30 9.98 11.36
N LYS A 677 -18.97 10.45 10.15
CA LYS A 677 -17.60 10.47 9.64
C LYS A 677 -16.71 11.45 10.42
N ILE A 678 -17.24 12.63 10.74
CA ILE A 678 -16.56 13.63 11.57
C ILE A 678 -16.39 13.10 12.99
N LEU A 679 -17.44 12.50 13.58
CA LEU A 679 -17.38 11.92 14.92
C LEU A 679 -16.37 10.77 15.00
N LYS A 680 -16.27 9.94 13.96
CA LYS A 680 -15.28 8.87 13.88
C LYS A 680 -13.86 9.43 13.77
N ALA A 681 -13.64 10.45 12.96
CA ALA A 681 -12.35 11.14 12.88
C ALA A 681 -11.94 11.78 14.21
N VAL A 682 -12.89 12.41 14.92
CA VAL A 682 -12.68 12.98 16.26
C VAL A 682 -12.43 11.89 17.30
N GLN A 683 -13.14 10.74 17.22
CA GLN A 683 -12.92 9.60 18.12
C GLN A 683 -11.56 8.95 17.87
N ASP A 684 -11.11 8.86 16.61
CA ASP A 684 -9.80 8.35 16.26
C ASP A 684 -8.69 9.27 16.80
N GLN A 685 -8.86 10.61 16.68
CA GLN A 685 -7.96 11.60 17.30
C GLN A 685 -7.98 11.55 18.84
N THR A 686 -9.17 11.40 19.45
CA THR A 686 -9.29 11.31 20.93
C THR A 686 -8.70 10.01 21.45
N SER A 687 -8.83 8.91 20.72
CA SER A 687 -8.19 7.64 21.08
C SER A 687 -6.67 7.72 20.98
N PHE A 688 -6.16 8.47 20.02
CA PHE A 688 -4.73 8.76 19.88
C PHE A 688 -4.22 9.63 21.03
N LEU A 689 -4.93 10.73 21.36
CA LEU A 689 -4.64 11.59 22.50
C LEU A 689 -4.70 10.83 23.84
N ASN A 690 -5.71 9.99 24.06
CA ASN A 690 -5.81 9.18 25.27
C ASN A 690 -4.69 8.12 25.37
N LYS A 691 -4.25 7.52 24.26
CA LYS A 691 -3.06 6.66 24.24
C LYS A 691 -1.78 7.44 24.55
N PHE A 692 -1.72 8.70 24.12
CA PHE A 692 -0.60 9.59 24.39
C PHE A 692 -0.56 10.01 25.88
N VAL A 693 -1.69 10.43 26.43
CA VAL A 693 -1.82 10.81 27.85
C VAL A 693 -1.55 9.60 28.77
N LEU A 694 -2.04 8.41 28.44
CA LEU A 694 -1.75 7.19 29.21
C LEU A 694 -0.28 6.76 29.11
N ARG A 695 0.43 7.10 28.02
CA ARG A 695 1.88 6.86 27.89
C ARG A 695 2.70 7.87 28.70
N SER A 696 2.32 9.17 28.71
CA SER A 696 2.99 10.18 29.56
C SER A 696 2.84 9.88 31.05
N TYR A 697 1.68 9.38 31.50
CA TYR A 697 1.48 8.91 32.88
C TYR A 697 2.33 7.68 33.26
N ARG A 698 2.69 6.80 32.31
CA ARG A 698 3.56 5.65 32.57
C ARG A 698 5.05 5.99 32.65
N HIS A 699 5.46 7.16 32.17
CA HIS A 699 6.87 7.57 32.16
C HIS A 699 7.23 8.68 33.18
N GLY A 700 6.38 8.93 34.17
CA GLY A 700 6.76 9.71 35.35
C GLY A 700 6.95 11.21 35.08
N ALA A 701 6.26 11.81 34.12
CA ALA A 701 6.24 13.26 33.95
C ALA A 701 5.31 13.90 35.01
N ASP A 702 5.85 14.91 35.64
CA ASP A 702 5.25 15.68 36.73
C ASP A 702 3.85 16.26 36.35
N PRO A 703 2.80 16.09 37.19
CA PRO A 703 1.43 16.50 36.84
C PRO A 703 1.20 18.03 36.76
N ASP A 704 2.18 18.85 37.12
CA ASP A 704 2.00 20.30 37.24
C ASP A 704 2.32 21.14 35.98
N LEU A 705 2.61 20.48 34.84
CA LEU A 705 2.94 21.18 33.58
C LEU A 705 1.80 21.19 32.54
N VAL A 706 0.59 20.81 32.93
CA VAL A 706 -0.60 20.89 32.07
C VAL A 706 -1.62 21.82 32.72
N LYS A 707 -1.41 23.12 32.58
CA LYS A 707 -2.46 24.14 32.70
C LYS A 707 -2.52 24.95 31.44
#